data_5d50fedd81c0ea4099aeac82824f55d9
#
_entry.id   5d50fedd81c0ea4099aeac82824f55d9
#
_cell.length_a   1.000
_cell.length_b   1.000
_cell.length_c   1.000
_cell.angle_alpha   90.00
_cell.angle_beta   90.00
_cell.angle_gamma   90.00
#
_symmetry.space_group_name_H-M   'P 1'
#
loop_
_entity.id
_entity.type
_entity.pdbx_description
1 polymer ?
#
loop_
_entity_poly.entity_id
_entity_poly.type
_entity_poly.pdbx_seq_one_letter_code
_entity_poly.pdbx_strand_id
1 'polypeptide(L)'
;MMELRQLLKGVDISEHTTDPIGDVSSVCYVADQCKKDSLFVAIQGIVHDGHDFIRQALDNGARFIVHQKDIHVPEGITAIRVPDSRIALGRLAKNFFGHPSSRLTLIGITGTSGKTTVAYLLESILVAAGFRCGVLGTVNYRYDGRIMPAPNTTPESFEMQKILSEMQISGVTHVIAEISSHALDLKRVDDCAFDLGIFTNLSPEHLDYHHDMEDYFRAKKRFFAEILPQSKKNNPRKMVINRDDPWGQRLLGEIGTPAMSYGLEKGNEASVVSEEITLEGIRAKIRLSGEEIAVTSRLIGRFNLSNILAAASAASALGIATSAVEAGINHMSPVPGRVERIDSTAGVHVFVDYAHKPDALKQVLQNLDNLRQKRILTVFGCGGNRDRAKRPLMGETASSYSDLTIITSDNPRKEDPLTIIGEIEAGINRQKTVQVSPDHPELPQGMNAYMVIPDRKSAITEAVILAEAGDIVLIAGKGHEDYQIFGTKKIPFDDRIVAKQALLSREDDPSDATSPMFPVEEILAVTGGQLIAGNTEKTICGISTDSRKIEQGNLFLALQGENFDGHAFVQKAVDAGAIGVVVHDIGRINPETVGRSACVVEVKDTLKALGDLAQAYRRRFSFPVIGLTGSSGKTTTKEMLSCILQQERKVLKTEGNFNNLIGLPHTIFRMTGRHEIAVLEMGTNTR
;
A
#
# COMPACT_ATOMS: atom_id res chain seq x y z
N MET A 1 1.67 26.78 29.13
CA MET A 1 1.62 26.20 30.47
C MET A 1 0.17 26.21 30.93
N MET A 2 -0.25 25.23 31.69
CA MET A 2 -1.62 25.08 32.20
C MET A 2 -1.55 24.80 33.69
N GLU A 3 -2.38 25.42 34.49
CA GLU A 3 -2.46 25.16 35.92
C GLU A 3 -2.86 23.70 36.18
N LEU A 4 -2.15 23.00 37.05
CA LEU A 4 -2.38 21.58 37.36
C LEU A 4 -3.83 21.31 37.81
N ARG A 5 -4.43 22.20 38.59
CA ARG A 5 -5.83 22.06 39.02
C ARG A 5 -6.81 22.08 37.84
N GLN A 6 -6.58 22.93 36.85
CA GLN A 6 -7.40 22.94 35.63
C GLN A 6 -7.21 21.66 34.81
N LEU A 7 -5.97 21.17 34.71
CA LEU A 7 -5.63 19.93 34.02
C LEU A 7 -6.30 18.72 34.65
N LEU A 8 -6.37 18.68 35.99
CA LEU A 8 -6.98 17.58 36.76
C LEU A 8 -8.52 17.62 36.80
N LYS A 9 -9.19 18.61 36.20
CA LYS A 9 -10.62 18.70 36.22
C LYS A 9 -11.34 17.48 35.66
N GLY A 10 -12.11 16.79 36.50
CA GLY A 10 -12.86 15.59 36.16
C GLY A 10 -11.99 14.33 36.02
N VAL A 11 -10.74 14.35 36.46
CA VAL A 11 -9.93 13.16 36.70
C VAL A 11 -10.38 12.56 38.04
N ASP A 12 -10.58 11.26 38.06
CA ASP A 12 -10.88 10.52 39.30
C ASP A 12 -9.57 10.30 40.07
N ILE A 13 -9.42 11.00 41.21
CA ILE A 13 -8.20 10.99 42.02
C ILE A 13 -8.48 10.25 43.30
N SER A 14 -7.69 9.20 43.56
CA SER A 14 -7.76 8.42 44.82
C SER A 14 -6.96 9.08 45.94
N GLU A 15 -5.75 9.60 45.62
CA GLU A 15 -4.80 10.14 46.57
C GLU A 15 -3.79 11.07 45.88
N HIS A 16 -3.19 12.00 46.61
CA HIS A 16 -2.05 12.81 46.17
C HIS A 16 -1.07 13.08 47.31
N THR A 17 0.23 13.17 46.98
CA THR A 17 1.29 13.35 47.98
C THR A 17 1.38 14.78 48.49
N THR A 18 1.09 15.77 47.67
CA THR A 18 1.10 17.21 47.98
C THR A 18 -0.09 17.90 47.31
N ASP A 19 -0.48 19.07 47.80
CA ASP A 19 -1.51 19.85 47.12
C ASP A 19 -1.17 20.01 45.61
N PRO A 20 -2.09 19.72 44.70
CA PRO A 20 -1.81 19.76 43.27
C PRO A 20 -1.75 21.20 42.74
N ILE A 21 -0.65 21.91 43.09
CA ILE A 21 -0.40 23.30 42.71
C ILE A 21 0.85 23.36 41.83
N GLY A 22 0.74 24.16 40.76
CA GLY A 22 1.84 24.46 39.85
C GLY A 22 1.39 24.45 38.39
N ASP A 23 2.27 24.93 37.53
CA ASP A 23 2.05 24.99 36.09
C ASP A 23 2.69 23.80 35.39
N VAL A 24 1.91 23.12 34.56
CA VAL A 24 2.32 21.99 33.73
C VAL A 24 2.71 22.50 32.33
N SER A 25 3.94 22.22 31.95
CA SER A 25 4.47 22.61 30.61
C SER A 25 4.01 21.67 29.50
N SER A 26 3.89 20.36 29.79
CA SER A 26 3.44 19.31 28.87
C SER A 26 2.89 18.11 29.62
N VAL A 27 2.05 17.33 28.94
CA VAL A 27 1.60 16.01 29.37
C VAL A 27 2.35 14.99 28.53
N CYS A 28 2.91 13.93 29.13
CA CYS A 28 3.61 12.86 28.47
C CYS A 28 3.33 11.50 29.14
N TYR A 29 3.39 10.43 28.38
CA TYR A 29 3.29 9.04 28.87
C TYR A 29 4.46 8.19 28.36
N VAL A 30 5.40 8.81 27.62
CA VAL A 30 6.70 8.25 27.22
C VAL A 30 7.78 9.07 27.95
N ALA A 31 8.57 8.40 28.78
CA ALA A 31 9.53 9.08 29.65
C ALA A 31 10.55 9.96 28.91
N ASP A 32 11.00 9.51 27.72
CA ASP A 32 11.94 10.27 26.86
C ASP A 32 11.36 11.59 26.32
N GLN A 33 10.05 11.75 26.33
CA GLN A 33 9.37 12.97 25.87
C GLN A 33 9.15 13.99 27.00
N CYS A 34 9.46 13.61 28.24
CA CYS A 34 9.33 14.49 29.38
C CYS A 34 10.33 15.65 29.32
N LYS A 35 9.91 16.81 29.81
CA LYS A 35 10.67 18.06 29.87
C LYS A 35 10.47 18.68 31.25
N LYS A 36 11.19 19.75 31.52
CA LYS A 36 11.03 20.51 32.75
C LYS A 36 9.56 20.86 32.99
N ASP A 37 9.08 20.60 34.19
CA ASP A 37 7.73 20.83 34.67
C ASP A 37 6.64 20.05 33.88
N SER A 38 7.01 18.88 33.28
CA SER A 38 6.03 17.99 32.65
C SER A 38 5.22 17.21 33.70
N LEU A 39 4.00 16.83 33.28
CA LEU A 39 3.20 15.80 33.94
C LEU A 39 3.38 14.48 33.19
N PHE A 40 3.96 13.47 33.86
CA PHE A 40 4.12 12.12 33.32
C PHE A 40 2.98 11.22 33.80
N VAL A 41 2.33 10.50 32.89
CA VAL A 41 1.28 9.53 33.17
C VAL A 41 1.85 8.12 32.99
N ALA A 42 2.00 7.40 34.08
CA ALA A 42 2.50 6.01 34.06
C ALA A 42 1.36 5.05 33.68
N ILE A 43 1.23 4.72 32.39
CA ILE A 43 0.22 3.78 31.89
C ILE A 43 0.77 2.35 31.86
N GLN A 44 -0.05 1.38 32.19
CA GLN A 44 0.28 -0.03 32.00
C GLN A 44 0.09 -0.41 30.53
N GLY A 45 1.20 -0.73 29.85
CA GLY A 45 1.20 -1.24 28.47
C GLY A 45 1.09 -2.76 28.40
N ILE A 46 0.91 -3.32 27.20
CA ILE A 46 0.87 -4.77 26.97
C ILE A 46 2.27 -5.38 27.11
N VAL A 47 3.31 -4.67 26.68
CA VAL A 47 4.72 -5.15 26.68
C VAL A 47 5.54 -4.49 27.79
N HIS A 48 5.32 -3.21 28.06
CA HIS A 48 6.07 -2.44 29.06
C HIS A 48 5.11 -1.79 30.04
N ASP A 49 5.51 -1.70 31.30
CA ASP A 49 4.78 -0.95 32.31
C ASP A 49 5.39 0.45 32.45
N GLY A 50 4.59 1.49 32.23
CA GLY A 50 5.01 2.88 32.36
C GLY A 50 5.52 3.23 33.77
N HIS A 51 5.11 2.48 34.82
CA HIS A 51 5.57 2.69 36.18
C HIS A 51 7.07 2.41 36.31
N ASP A 52 7.66 1.53 35.51
CA ASP A 52 9.10 1.21 35.52
C ASP A 52 9.94 2.41 34.99
N PHE A 53 9.33 3.34 34.30
CA PHE A 53 9.99 4.50 33.69
C PHE A 53 9.80 5.81 34.46
N ILE A 54 9.17 5.78 35.64
CA ILE A 54 8.95 6.98 36.48
C ILE A 54 10.28 7.66 36.81
N ARG A 55 11.30 6.89 37.19
CA ARG A 55 12.63 7.44 37.49
C ARG A 55 13.21 8.23 36.31
N GLN A 56 13.15 7.63 35.13
CA GLN A 56 13.61 8.28 33.90
C GLN A 56 12.82 9.55 33.58
N ALA A 57 11.49 9.54 33.76
CA ALA A 57 10.66 10.72 33.55
C ALA A 57 11.05 11.87 34.50
N LEU A 58 11.35 11.55 35.78
CA LEU A 58 11.85 12.52 36.78
C LEU A 58 13.22 13.08 36.37
N ASP A 59 14.15 12.22 35.96
CA ASP A 59 15.48 12.61 35.49
C ASP A 59 15.41 13.51 34.26
N ASN A 60 14.38 13.35 33.39
CA ASN A 60 14.08 14.21 32.25
C ASN A 60 13.32 15.50 32.61
N GLY A 61 12.99 15.71 33.90
CA GLY A 61 12.40 16.94 34.39
C GLY A 61 10.89 16.91 34.62
N ALA A 62 10.26 15.76 34.67
CA ALA A 62 8.88 15.64 35.13
C ALA A 62 8.79 16.05 36.60
N ARG A 63 7.79 16.86 36.93
CA ARG A 63 7.53 17.32 38.31
C ARG A 63 6.25 16.74 38.89
N PHE A 64 5.36 16.30 38.00
CA PHE A 64 4.06 15.74 38.35
C PHE A 64 3.95 14.34 37.78
N ILE A 65 3.51 13.38 38.61
CA ILE A 65 3.38 11.96 38.22
C ILE A 65 1.95 11.50 38.47
N VAL A 66 1.30 10.94 37.44
CA VAL A 66 0.02 10.24 37.56
C VAL A 66 0.28 8.75 37.47
N HIS A 67 -0.20 7.97 38.45
CA HIS A 67 0.05 6.55 38.56
C HIS A 67 -1.16 5.79 39.15
N GLN A 68 -1.21 4.47 38.91
CA GLN A 68 -2.25 3.59 39.46
C GLN A 68 -1.72 2.52 40.44
N LYS A 69 -0.39 2.37 40.58
CA LYS A 69 0.28 1.44 41.48
C LYS A 69 0.90 2.18 42.62
N ASP A 70 1.21 1.46 43.71
CA ASP A 70 2.03 2.03 44.80
C ASP A 70 3.42 2.35 44.29
N ILE A 71 3.85 3.59 44.44
CA ILE A 71 5.15 4.10 44.01
C ILE A 71 5.80 4.91 45.15
N HIS A 72 7.12 4.99 45.09
CA HIS A 72 7.87 5.91 45.93
C HIS A 72 8.44 7.02 45.05
N VAL A 73 8.17 8.27 45.40
CA VAL A 73 8.71 9.44 44.69
C VAL A 73 9.53 10.31 45.66
N PRO A 74 10.56 11.01 45.13
CA PRO A 74 11.36 11.95 45.94
C PRO A 74 10.51 13.09 46.51
N GLU A 75 10.99 13.70 47.59
CA GLU A 75 10.40 14.90 48.15
C GLU A 75 10.39 16.03 47.11
N GLY A 76 9.31 16.81 47.08
CA GLY A 76 9.12 17.89 46.12
C GLY A 76 8.46 17.49 44.80
N ILE A 77 8.19 16.20 44.58
CA ILE A 77 7.40 15.67 43.45
C ILE A 77 5.95 15.48 43.87
N THR A 78 5.04 16.01 43.04
CA THR A 78 3.61 15.74 43.26
C THR A 78 3.19 14.46 42.54
N ALA A 79 2.93 13.42 43.31
CA ALA A 79 2.37 12.17 42.77
C ALA A 79 0.87 12.13 43.01
N ILE A 80 0.12 11.74 41.98
CA ILE A 80 -1.33 11.70 41.94
C ILE A 80 -1.75 10.27 41.61
N ARG A 81 -2.37 9.61 42.56
CA ARG A 81 -2.88 8.25 42.38
C ARG A 81 -4.27 8.28 41.78
N VAL A 82 -4.47 7.46 40.77
CA VAL A 82 -5.75 7.30 40.07
C VAL A 82 -6.14 5.83 40.01
N PRO A 83 -7.45 5.49 39.90
CA PRO A 83 -7.87 4.10 39.74
C PRO A 83 -7.39 3.46 38.43
N ASP A 84 -7.36 4.25 37.33
CA ASP A 84 -6.94 3.84 35.99
C ASP A 84 -6.19 4.98 35.29
N SER A 85 -4.89 4.76 35.06
CA SER A 85 -4.02 5.77 34.45
C SER A 85 -4.29 5.96 32.94
N ARG A 86 -4.91 5.00 32.25
CA ARG A 86 -5.32 5.17 30.85
C ARG A 86 -6.54 6.10 30.70
N ILE A 87 -7.52 5.93 31.58
CA ILE A 87 -8.67 6.85 31.65
C ILE A 87 -8.18 8.25 32.04
N ALA A 88 -7.29 8.33 33.01
CA ALA A 88 -6.71 9.60 33.41
C ALA A 88 -5.92 10.28 32.27
N LEU A 89 -5.13 9.54 31.50
CA LEU A 89 -4.40 10.07 30.33
C LEU A 89 -5.35 10.73 29.31
N GLY A 90 -6.43 10.05 28.97
CA GLY A 90 -7.44 10.59 28.03
C GLY A 90 -8.05 11.90 28.54
N ARG A 91 -8.43 11.95 29.81
CA ARG A 91 -9.02 13.12 30.45
C ARG A 91 -8.03 14.29 30.54
N LEU A 92 -6.80 14.02 30.94
CA LEU A 92 -5.71 15.00 31.01
C LEU A 92 -5.39 15.56 29.63
N ALA A 93 -5.25 14.71 28.61
CA ALA A 93 -5.02 15.14 27.24
C ALA A 93 -6.15 16.02 26.71
N LYS A 94 -7.41 15.60 26.90
CA LYS A 94 -8.59 16.40 26.55
C LYS A 94 -8.56 17.79 27.17
N ASN A 95 -8.26 17.88 28.47
CA ASN A 95 -8.18 19.17 29.19
C ASN A 95 -7.01 20.01 28.66
N PHE A 96 -5.84 19.39 28.47
CA PHE A 96 -4.62 20.07 28.02
C PHE A 96 -4.80 20.68 26.62
N PHE A 97 -5.45 19.96 25.70
CA PHE A 97 -5.71 20.43 24.33
C PHE A 97 -7.02 21.22 24.18
N GLY A 98 -7.70 21.55 25.26
CA GLY A 98 -8.86 22.47 25.25
C GLY A 98 -10.12 21.86 24.64
N HIS A 99 -10.37 20.56 24.84
CA HIS A 99 -11.58 19.83 24.40
C HIS A 99 -11.81 19.87 22.88
N PRO A 100 -10.83 19.50 22.04
CA PRO A 100 -10.90 19.73 20.58
C PRO A 100 -12.09 19.01 19.93
N SER A 101 -12.40 17.76 20.35
CA SER A 101 -13.52 17.00 19.78
C SER A 101 -14.88 17.65 19.96
N SER A 102 -15.05 18.55 20.93
CA SER A 102 -16.31 19.26 21.15
C SER A 102 -16.61 20.32 20.06
N ARG A 103 -15.58 20.73 19.32
CA ARG A 103 -15.65 21.79 18.29
C ARG A 103 -15.61 21.25 16.87
N LEU A 104 -15.45 19.94 16.70
CA LEU A 104 -15.38 19.23 15.42
C LEU A 104 -16.60 18.32 15.29
N THR A 105 -17.09 18.08 14.09
CA THR A 105 -18.00 16.96 13.84
C THR A 105 -17.17 15.69 13.79
N LEU A 106 -17.26 14.85 14.82
CA LEU A 106 -16.45 13.63 14.95
C LEU A 106 -17.27 12.39 14.67
N ILE A 107 -16.83 11.60 13.66
CA ILE A 107 -17.50 10.40 13.18
C ILE A 107 -16.61 9.20 13.50
N GLY A 108 -17.15 8.20 14.20
CA GLY A 108 -16.45 6.98 14.54
C GLY A 108 -16.95 5.80 13.70
N ILE A 109 -16.03 5.03 13.11
CA ILE A 109 -16.36 3.84 12.32
C ILE A 109 -15.74 2.61 13.00
N THR A 110 -16.58 1.65 13.39
CA THR A 110 -16.12 0.38 13.95
C THR A 110 -16.72 -0.82 13.23
N GLY A 111 -16.10 -1.97 13.39
CA GLY A 111 -16.44 -3.23 12.76
C GLY A 111 -15.17 -4.06 12.50
N THR A 112 -15.30 -5.24 11.96
CA THR A 112 -14.16 -6.07 11.55
C THR A 112 -13.58 -5.56 10.24
N SER A 113 -14.36 -5.51 9.19
CA SER A 113 -13.97 -5.12 7.82
C SER A 113 -14.71 -3.85 7.37
N GLY A 114 -14.19 -3.19 6.31
CA GLY A 114 -14.85 -2.06 5.65
C GLY A 114 -14.54 -0.68 6.24
N LYS A 115 -14.01 -0.55 7.46
CA LYS A 115 -13.74 0.73 8.13
C LYS A 115 -12.99 1.73 7.24
N THR A 116 -11.88 1.32 6.67
CA THR A 116 -11.03 2.16 5.82
C THR A 116 -11.77 2.61 4.56
N THR A 117 -12.45 1.69 3.87
CA THR A 117 -13.21 2.01 2.66
C THR A 117 -14.35 2.99 2.97
N VAL A 118 -15.09 2.77 4.06
CA VAL A 118 -16.15 3.68 4.51
C VAL A 118 -15.57 5.06 4.88
N ALA A 119 -14.37 5.10 5.49
CA ALA A 119 -13.72 6.37 5.82
C ALA A 119 -13.35 7.17 4.55
N TYR A 120 -12.80 6.52 3.51
CA TYR A 120 -12.49 7.17 2.24
C TYR A 120 -13.74 7.61 1.49
N LEU A 121 -14.79 6.79 1.44
CA LEU A 121 -16.08 7.14 0.85
C LEU A 121 -16.68 8.36 1.53
N LEU A 122 -16.73 8.35 2.86
CA LEU A 122 -17.33 9.44 3.64
C LEU A 122 -16.50 10.72 3.52
N GLU A 123 -15.17 10.64 3.51
CA GLU A 123 -14.31 11.79 3.23
C GLU A 123 -14.62 12.40 1.86
N SER A 124 -14.72 11.58 0.81
CA SER A 124 -15.05 12.05 -0.54
C SER A 124 -16.42 12.72 -0.59
N ILE A 125 -17.43 12.16 0.08
CA ILE A 125 -18.77 12.74 0.16
C ILE A 125 -18.75 14.10 0.90
N LEU A 126 -18.09 14.17 2.04
CA LEU A 126 -18.01 15.39 2.83
C LEU A 126 -17.22 16.50 2.10
N VAL A 127 -16.17 16.14 1.38
CA VAL A 127 -15.42 17.09 0.52
C VAL A 127 -16.30 17.59 -0.62
N ALA A 128 -17.07 16.71 -1.28
CA ALA A 128 -18.03 17.10 -2.32
C ALA A 128 -19.14 18.03 -1.76
N ALA A 129 -19.47 17.90 -0.48
CA ALA A 129 -20.38 18.79 0.23
C ALA A 129 -19.72 20.11 0.70
N GLY A 130 -18.42 20.33 0.41
CA GLY A 130 -17.69 21.57 0.72
C GLY A 130 -17.08 21.61 2.13
N PHE A 131 -17.02 20.50 2.86
CA PHE A 131 -16.42 20.45 4.19
C PHE A 131 -14.91 20.21 4.15
N ARG A 132 -14.20 20.74 5.14
CA ARG A 132 -12.78 20.45 5.36
C ARG A 132 -12.67 19.25 6.30
N CYS A 133 -12.10 18.15 5.76
CA CYS A 133 -12.07 16.86 6.43
C CYS A 133 -10.69 16.53 6.99
N GLY A 134 -10.69 15.76 8.09
CA GLY A 134 -9.55 15.04 8.60
C GLY A 134 -9.90 13.56 8.76
N VAL A 135 -8.92 12.67 8.56
CA VAL A 135 -9.09 11.22 8.69
C VAL A 135 -8.03 10.65 9.62
N LEU A 136 -8.45 9.82 10.56
CA LEU A 136 -7.61 9.02 11.44
C LEU A 136 -7.91 7.54 11.17
N GLY A 137 -7.02 6.85 10.46
CA GLY A 137 -7.29 5.48 10.03
C GLY A 137 -6.06 4.61 9.82
N THR A 138 -6.31 3.41 9.35
CA THR A 138 -5.28 2.36 9.20
C THR A 138 -4.18 2.71 8.22
N VAL A 139 -4.52 3.38 7.12
CA VAL A 139 -3.56 3.72 6.05
C VAL A 139 -2.67 4.88 6.47
N ASN A 140 -3.25 5.95 6.97
CA ASN A 140 -2.55 7.14 7.44
C ASN A 140 -3.48 8.03 8.27
N TYR A 141 -2.91 9.04 8.93
CA TYR A 141 -3.63 10.19 9.47
C TYR A 141 -3.43 11.35 8.51
N ARG A 142 -4.52 12.00 8.08
CA ARG A 142 -4.44 13.06 7.07
C ARG A 142 -5.43 14.18 7.29
N TYR A 143 -5.00 15.39 7.03
CA TYR A 143 -5.82 16.62 7.05
C TYR A 143 -5.04 17.77 6.40
N ASP A 144 -5.71 18.69 5.77
CA ASP A 144 -5.15 19.93 5.22
C ASP A 144 -3.87 19.71 4.36
N GLY A 145 -3.88 18.68 3.49
CA GLY A 145 -2.73 18.30 2.65
C GLY A 145 -1.59 17.58 3.40
N ARG A 146 -1.64 17.47 4.73
CA ARG A 146 -0.66 16.72 5.52
C ARG A 146 -1.04 15.25 5.57
N ILE A 147 -0.05 14.39 5.38
CA ILE A 147 -0.17 12.94 5.52
C ILE A 147 0.87 12.47 6.53
N MET A 148 0.44 11.77 7.56
CA MET A 148 1.28 11.25 8.63
C MET A 148 1.17 9.73 8.71
N PRO A 149 2.26 9.01 9.02
CA PRO A 149 2.19 7.56 9.27
C PRO A 149 1.20 7.25 10.40
N ALA A 150 0.45 6.15 10.23
CA ALA A 150 -0.46 5.63 11.26
C ALA A 150 0.21 4.46 12.00
N PRO A 151 0.82 4.66 13.17
CA PRO A 151 1.38 3.55 13.95
C PRO A 151 0.29 2.59 14.44
N ASN A 152 -0.92 3.07 14.62
CA ASN A 152 -2.12 2.32 14.97
C ASN A 152 -3.31 2.81 14.17
N THR A 153 -4.29 1.94 13.92
CA THR A 153 -5.57 2.33 13.29
C THR A 153 -6.25 3.48 14.06
N THR A 154 -6.24 3.41 15.39
CA THR A 154 -6.75 4.44 16.29
C THR A 154 -5.59 4.92 17.15
N PRO A 155 -5.26 6.21 17.18
CA PRO A 155 -4.19 6.76 18.02
C PRO A 155 -4.39 6.46 19.51
N GLU A 156 -3.31 6.53 20.31
CA GLU A 156 -3.45 6.54 21.78
C GLU A 156 -4.18 7.80 22.20
N SER A 157 -4.81 7.82 23.38
CA SER A 157 -5.69 8.88 23.82
C SER A 157 -5.05 10.28 23.80
N PHE A 158 -3.77 10.35 24.13
CA PHE A 158 -3.00 11.60 24.06
C PHE A 158 -2.83 12.10 22.63
N GLU A 159 -2.34 11.24 21.72
CA GLU A 159 -2.17 11.57 20.30
C GLU A 159 -3.51 11.90 19.64
N MET A 160 -4.58 11.18 20.01
CA MET A 160 -5.93 11.46 19.53
C MET A 160 -6.34 12.93 19.82
N GLN A 161 -6.22 13.37 21.07
CA GLN A 161 -6.58 14.73 21.45
C GLN A 161 -5.64 15.77 20.81
N LYS A 162 -4.35 15.47 20.72
CA LYS A 162 -3.36 16.33 20.07
C LYS A 162 -3.70 16.56 18.60
N ILE A 163 -3.90 15.46 17.83
CA ILE A 163 -4.18 15.55 16.40
C ILE A 163 -5.53 16.24 16.16
N LEU A 164 -6.56 15.97 16.96
CA LEU A 164 -7.84 16.67 16.88
C LEU A 164 -7.68 18.17 17.12
N SER A 165 -6.81 18.58 18.04
CA SER A 165 -6.50 20.00 18.28
C SER A 165 -5.78 20.64 17.09
N GLU A 166 -4.79 19.95 16.50
CA GLU A 166 -4.10 20.40 15.30
C GLU A 166 -5.05 20.53 14.10
N MET A 167 -5.94 19.57 13.90
CA MET A 167 -6.99 19.59 12.87
C MET A 167 -7.92 20.81 13.07
N GLN A 168 -8.37 21.06 14.29
CA GLN A 168 -9.22 22.20 14.61
C GLN A 168 -8.53 23.54 14.29
N ILE A 169 -7.26 23.69 14.69
CA ILE A 169 -6.46 24.90 14.42
C ILE A 169 -6.26 25.09 12.90
N SER A 170 -6.11 24.01 12.13
CA SER A 170 -6.01 24.04 10.67
C SER A 170 -7.34 24.32 9.96
N GLY A 171 -8.45 24.50 10.73
CA GLY A 171 -9.78 24.79 10.17
C GLY A 171 -10.52 23.57 9.62
N VAL A 172 -10.14 22.35 10.00
CA VAL A 172 -10.93 21.14 9.76
C VAL A 172 -12.24 21.25 10.51
N THR A 173 -13.34 20.83 9.89
CA THR A 173 -14.70 20.87 10.47
C THR A 173 -15.23 19.47 10.78
N HIS A 174 -14.86 18.48 9.99
CA HIS A 174 -15.32 17.09 10.11
C HIS A 174 -14.12 16.14 10.22
N VAL A 175 -14.17 15.24 11.19
CA VAL A 175 -13.13 14.22 11.39
C VAL A 175 -13.75 12.83 11.35
N ILE A 176 -13.16 11.96 10.55
CA ILE A 176 -13.54 10.56 10.41
C ILE A 176 -12.47 9.73 11.09
N ALA A 177 -12.85 8.91 12.08
CA ALA A 177 -11.94 8.08 12.85
C ALA A 177 -12.31 6.59 12.75
N GLU A 178 -11.37 5.76 12.30
CA GLU A 178 -11.49 4.32 12.42
C GLU A 178 -11.25 3.90 13.88
N ILE A 179 -12.23 3.22 14.49
CA ILE A 179 -12.18 2.82 15.89
C ILE A 179 -12.02 1.31 15.99
N SER A 180 -10.83 0.85 16.39
CA SER A 180 -10.52 -0.55 16.60
C SER A 180 -11.10 -1.06 17.94
N SER A 181 -11.31 -2.38 18.06
CA SER A 181 -11.76 -2.98 19.32
C SER A 181 -10.73 -2.80 20.44
N HIS A 182 -9.44 -2.91 20.12
CA HIS A 182 -8.35 -2.61 21.05
C HIS A 182 -8.42 -1.18 21.59
N ALA A 183 -8.74 -0.21 20.72
CA ALA A 183 -8.86 1.18 21.16
C ALA A 183 -10.04 1.41 22.10
N LEU A 184 -11.13 0.68 21.87
CA LEU A 184 -12.30 0.70 22.75
C LEU A 184 -12.00 0.07 24.12
N ASP A 185 -11.34 -1.07 24.10
CA ASP A 185 -10.95 -1.77 25.33
C ASP A 185 -9.89 -0.98 26.12
N LEU A 186 -8.87 -0.46 25.44
CA LEU A 186 -7.79 0.36 26.03
C LEU A 186 -8.18 1.82 26.27
N LYS A 187 -9.45 2.19 26.23
CA LYS A 187 -10.00 3.53 26.58
C LYS A 187 -9.45 4.71 25.76
N ARG A 188 -8.92 4.45 24.56
CA ARG A 188 -8.24 5.49 23.75
C ARG A 188 -9.18 6.62 23.27
N VAL A 189 -10.48 6.37 23.20
CA VAL A 189 -11.46 7.29 22.64
C VAL A 189 -12.54 7.72 23.62
N ASP A 190 -12.45 7.33 24.89
CA ASP A 190 -13.47 7.58 25.92
C ASP A 190 -13.72 9.07 26.19
N ASP A 191 -12.69 9.89 26.07
CA ASP A 191 -12.77 11.33 26.25
C ASP A 191 -13.04 12.13 24.95
N CYS A 192 -13.42 11.44 23.86
CA CYS A 192 -13.85 12.05 22.61
C CYS A 192 -15.34 12.24 22.55
N ALA A 193 -15.77 13.40 22.06
CA ALA A 193 -17.19 13.72 21.87
C ALA A 193 -17.59 13.39 20.41
N PHE A 194 -18.17 12.22 20.18
CA PHE A 194 -18.65 11.79 18.86
C PHE A 194 -20.04 12.33 18.54
N ASP A 195 -20.29 12.61 17.25
CA ASP A 195 -21.59 13.02 16.70
C ASP A 195 -22.29 11.84 16.03
N LEU A 196 -21.50 10.91 15.42
CA LEU A 196 -22.04 9.78 14.69
C LEU A 196 -21.15 8.55 14.87
N GLY A 197 -21.79 7.39 15.03
CA GLY A 197 -21.17 6.09 15.08
C GLY A 197 -21.66 5.19 13.95
N ILE A 198 -20.72 4.49 13.27
CA ILE A 198 -21.01 3.55 12.18
C ILE A 198 -20.55 2.16 12.59
N PHE A 199 -21.45 1.16 12.49
CA PHE A 199 -21.12 -0.27 12.64
C PHE A 199 -21.19 -0.96 11.29
N THR A 200 -20.06 -1.54 10.84
CA THR A 200 -20.00 -2.20 9.53
C THR A 200 -20.33 -3.68 9.58
N ASN A 201 -19.64 -4.47 10.38
CA ASN A 201 -19.84 -5.92 10.52
C ASN A 201 -19.00 -6.49 11.67
N LEU A 202 -19.24 -7.77 12.01
CA LEU A 202 -18.39 -8.52 12.93
C LEU A 202 -18.17 -9.95 12.43
N SER A 203 -16.92 -10.32 12.21
CA SER A 203 -16.48 -11.65 11.86
C SER A 203 -15.29 -12.08 12.73
N PRO A 204 -14.95 -13.36 12.84
CA PRO A 204 -13.84 -13.84 13.67
C PRO A 204 -12.53 -13.13 13.35
N GLU A 205 -12.07 -12.29 14.28
CA GLU A 205 -10.82 -11.55 14.20
C GLU A 205 -10.38 -11.15 15.61
N HIS A 206 -9.06 -10.99 15.81
CA HIS A 206 -8.49 -10.56 17.10
C HIS A 206 -8.83 -11.46 18.31
N LEU A 207 -9.05 -12.78 18.06
CA LEU A 207 -9.26 -13.76 19.12
C LEU A 207 -7.95 -14.15 19.85
N ASP A 208 -6.83 -13.63 19.40
CA ASP A 208 -5.54 -13.60 20.10
C ASP A 208 -5.51 -12.53 21.21
N TYR A 209 -6.41 -11.56 21.17
CA TYR A 209 -6.58 -10.49 22.16
C TYR A 209 -7.89 -10.62 22.93
N HIS A 210 -9.02 -10.74 22.21
CA HIS A 210 -10.34 -10.97 22.80
C HIS A 210 -10.54 -12.44 23.11
N HIS A 211 -11.11 -12.74 24.27
CA HIS A 211 -11.29 -14.10 24.72
C HIS A 211 -12.17 -14.95 23.76
N ASP A 212 -13.23 -14.35 23.23
CA ASP A 212 -14.16 -14.96 22.30
C ASP A 212 -14.90 -13.88 21.46
N MET A 213 -15.82 -14.33 20.61
CA MET A 213 -16.63 -13.43 19.78
C MET A 213 -17.58 -12.55 20.59
N GLU A 214 -18.03 -12.99 21.74
CA GLU A 214 -18.90 -12.24 22.64
C GLU A 214 -18.14 -11.08 23.30
N ASP A 215 -16.91 -11.32 23.74
CA ASP A 215 -16.02 -10.32 24.27
C ASP A 215 -15.64 -9.28 23.20
N TYR A 216 -15.35 -9.77 21.98
CA TYR A 216 -15.07 -8.91 20.82
C TYR A 216 -16.28 -8.03 20.46
N PHE A 217 -17.49 -8.58 20.47
CA PHE A 217 -18.73 -7.81 20.27
C PHE A 217 -18.95 -6.79 21.37
N ARG A 218 -18.78 -7.19 22.64
CA ARG A 218 -18.94 -6.30 23.80
C ARG A 218 -18.03 -5.09 23.72
N ALA A 219 -16.76 -5.29 23.32
CA ALA A 219 -15.83 -4.19 23.13
C ALA A 219 -16.34 -3.17 22.09
N LYS A 220 -16.89 -3.63 20.94
CA LYS A 220 -17.43 -2.72 19.92
C LYS A 220 -18.79 -2.11 20.31
N LYS A 221 -19.67 -2.89 20.94
CA LYS A 221 -20.95 -2.42 21.46
C LYS A 221 -20.78 -1.24 22.41
N ARG A 222 -19.71 -1.25 23.22
CA ARG A 222 -19.37 -0.19 24.15
C ARG A 222 -19.33 1.20 23.48
N PHE A 223 -18.88 1.28 22.23
CA PHE A 223 -18.88 2.53 21.47
C PHE A 223 -20.29 3.15 21.35
N PHE A 224 -21.28 2.32 21.04
CA PHE A 224 -22.68 2.76 20.85
C PHE A 224 -23.45 2.88 22.17
N ALA A 225 -23.19 2.00 23.12
CA ALA A 225 -23.94 1.95 24.36
C ALA A 225 -23.42 2.95 25.43
N GLU A 226 -22.13 3.28 25.40
CA GLU A 226 -21.50 4.09 26.44
C GLU A 226 -20.89 5.37 25.89
N ILE A 227 -19.94 5.28 24.93
CA ILE A 227 -19.10 6.41 24.52
C ILE A 227 -19.90 7.44 23.72
N LEU A 228 -20.60 7.01 22.68
CA LEU A 228 -21.40 7.91 21.85
C LEU A 228 -22.53 8.60 22.65
N PRO A 229 -23.28 7.93 23.54
CA PRO A 229 -24.28 8.60 24.39
C PRO A 229 -23.72 9.62 25.37
N GLN A 230 -22.48 9.48 25.82
CA GLN A 230 -21.84 10.42 26.75
C GLN A 230 -21.40 11.75 26.10
N SER A 231 -21.44 11.86 24.79
CA SER A 231 -21.12 13.10 24.09
C SER A 231 -22.05 14.24 24.57
N LYS A 232 -21.48 15.32 25.06
CA LYS A 232 -22.22 16.48 25.60
C LYS A 232 -22.47 17.57 24.54
N LYS A 233 -22.50 17.22 23.26
CA LYS A 233 -22.79 18.17 22.18
C LYS A 233 -24.28 18.46 22.09
N ASN A 234 -24.63 19.63 21.55
CA ASN A 234 -26.01 20.06 21.38
C ASN A 234 -26.78 19.33 20.28
N ASN A 235 -26.04 18.70 19.32
CA ASN A 235 -26.67 17.96 18.24
C ASN A 235 -27.07 16.55 18.68
N PRO A 236 -28.21 16.02 18.20
CA PRO A 236 -28.60 14.65 18.48
C PRO A 236 -27.55 13.69 17.90
N ARG A 237 -27.11 12.75 18.72
CA ARG A 237 -26.14 11.70 18.31
C ARG A 237 -26.82 10.72 17.38
N LYS A 238 -26.10 10.28 16.37
CA LYS A 238 -26.63 9.44 15.31
C LYS A 238 -25.88 8.13 15.24
N MET A 239 -26.58 7.07 14.89
CA MET A 239 -26.04 5.72 14.73
C MET A 239 -26.44 5.20 13.38
N VAL A 240 -25.50 4.55 12.68
CA VAL A 240 -25.70 3.90 11.39
C VAL A 240 -25.22 2.47 11.52
N ILE A 241 -26.10 1.51 11.36
CA ILE A 241 -25.82 0.10 11.71
C ILE A 241 -26.21 -0.80 10.54
N ASN A 242 -25.27 -1.67 10.17
CA ASN A 242 -25.51 -2.72 9.19
C ASN A 242 -26.48 -3.77 9.74
N ARG A 243 -27.68 -3.82 9.19
CA ARG A 243 -28.71 -4.77 9.60
C ARG A 243 -28.58 -6.13 8.93
N ASP A 244 -27.84 -6.24 7.82
CA ASP A 244 -27.59 -7.54 7.17
C ASP A 244 -26.59 -8.39 7.94
N ASP A 245 -25.79 -7.78 8.82
CA ASP A 245 -24.87 -8.47 9.71
C ASP A 245 -25.59 -8.96 10.97
N PRO A 246 -25.48 -10.24 11.35
CA PRO A 246 -26.18 -10.78 12.54
C PRO A 246 -25.86 -10.02 13.84
N TRP A 247 -24.61 -9.57 14.01
CA TRP A 247 -24.20 -8.79 15.16
C TRP A 247 -24.71 -7.35 15.10
N GLY A 248 -24.88 -6.81 13.88
CA GLY A 248 -25.55 -5.54 13.66
C GLY A 248 -27.03 -5.59 14.03
N GLN A 249 -27.74 -6.67 13.65
CA GLN A 249 -29.13 -6.91 14.10
C GLN A 249 -29.23 -6.98 15.62
N ARG A 250 -28.32 -7.74 16.23
CA ARG A 250 -28.24 -7.85 17.70
C ARG A 250 -27.97 -6.50 18.36
N LEU A 251 -27.02 -5.74 17.81
CA LEU A 251 -26.69 -4.39 18.30
C LEU A 251 -27.93 -3.48 18.27
N LEU A 252 -28.67 -3.44 17.16
CA LEU A 252 -29.92 -2.68 17.04
C LEU A 252 -30.94 -3.06 18.12
N GLY A 253 -31.06 -4.36 18.44
CA GLY A 253 -31.96 -4.83 19.49
C GLY A 253 -31.53 -4.46 20.92
N GLU A 254 -30.23 -4.31 21.16
CA GLU A 254 -29.67 -4.13 22.51
C GLU A 254 -29.41 -2.66 22.89
N ILE A 255 -29.24 -1.73 21.93
CA ILE A 255 -28.88 -0.33 22.24
C ILE A 255 -30.08 0.55 22.67
N GLY A 256 -31.34 0.14 22.39
CA GLY A 256 -32.53 0.84 22.83
C GLY A 256 -32.68 2.32 22.35
N THR A 257 -31.82 2.77 21.45
CA THR A 257 -31.79 4.14 20.89
C THR A 257 -32.03 4.05 19.37
N PRO A 258 -32.81 5.01 18.78
CA PRO A 258 -33.04 5.04 17.35
C PRO A 258 -31.71 5.08 16.57
N ALA A 259 -31.56 4.16 15.62
CA ALA A 259 -30.41 4.07 14.72
C ALA A 259 -30.89 3.89 13.29
N MET A 260 -30.26 4.55 12.33
CA MET A 260 -30.52 4.34 10.92
C MET A 260 -29.95 2.98 10.50
N SER A 261 -30.79 2.09 9.99
CA SER A 261 -30.37 0.81 9.46
C SER A 261 -29.97 0.92 7.99
N TYR A 262 -28.90 0.20 7.61
CA TYR A 262 -28.56 0.03 6.22
C TYR A 262 -28.24 -1.43 5.90
N GLY A 263 -28.37 -1.78 4.63
CA GLY A 263 -28.03 -3.12 4.12
C GLY A 263 -28.43 -3.29 2.67
N LEU A 264 -27.97 -4.38 2.06
CA LEU A 264 -28.28 -4.75 0.67
C LEU A 264 -29.72 -5.25 0.56
N GLU A 265 -30.23 -5.87 1.62
CA GLU A 265 -31.56 -6.47 1.67
C GLU A 265 -32.65 -5.40 1.84
N LYS A 266 -33.85 -5.72 1.30
CA LYS A 266 -35.03 -4.86 1.45
C LYS A 266 -35.46 -4.75 2.92
N GLY A 267 -36.00 -3.59 3.30
CA GLY A 267 -36.48 -3.33 4.66
C GLY A 267 -35.50 -2.55 5.52
N ASN A 268 -34.34 -2.18 4.99
CA ASN A 268 -33.44 -1.20 5.58
C ASN A 268 -33.85 0.23 5.17
N GLU A 269 -33.56 1.22 6.02
CA GLU A 269 -33.80 2.65 5.71
C GLU A 269 -32.93 3.13 4.54
N ALA A 270 -31.71 2.59 4.46
CA ALA A 270 -30.87 2.70 3.26
C ALA A 270 -30.66 1.29 2.65
N SER A 271 -31.01 1.12 1.39
CA SER A 271 -31.01 -0.18 0.72
C SER A 271 -30.72 -0.09 -0.76
N VAL A 272 -30.40 -1.21 -1.39
CA VAL A 272 -30.19 -1.32 -2.83
C VAL A 272 -31.52 -1.48 -3.55
N VAL A 273 -31.74 -0.73 -4.63
CA VAL A 273 -32.86 -0.87 -5.55
C VAL A 273 -32.48 -1.73 -6.74
N SER A 274 -31.30 -1.46 -7.33
CA SER A 274 -30.70 -2.28 -8.38
C SER A 274 -29.19 -2.17 -8.34
N GLU A 275 -28.50 -3.22 -8.78
CA GLU A 275 -27.05 -3.28 -8.81
C GLU A 275 -26.54 -3.96 -10.09
N GLU A 276 -25.42 -3.44 -10.61
CA GLU A 276 -24.58 -4.05 -11.63
C GLU A 276 -23.15 -3.99 -11.11
N ILE A 277 -22.54 -5.15 -10.87
CA ILE A 277 -21.18 -5.26 -10.32
C ILE A 277 -20.31 -6.00 -11.33
N THR A 278 -19.24 -5.36 -11.76
CA THR A 278 -18.27 -5.91 -12.72
C THR A 278 -16.85 -5.73 -12.18
N LEU A 279 -15.85 -6.20 -12.94
CA LEU A 279 -14.43 -5.94 -12.62
C LEU A 279 -14.03 -4.47 -12.89
N GLU A 280 -14.85 -3.70 -13.61
CA GLU A 280 -14.67 -2.26 -13.82
C GLU A 280 -15.21 -1.42 -12.67
N GLY A 281 -16.16 -1.97 -11.88
CA GLY A 281 -16.75 -1.25 -10.77
C GLY A 281 -18.20 -1.62 -10.47
N ILE A 282 -18.84 -0.76 -9.70
CA ILE A 282 -20.22 -0.86 -9.24
C ILE A 282 -21.04 0.26 -9.88
N ARG A 283 -22.18 -0.08 -10.50
CA ARG A 283 -23.26 0.82 -10.82
C ARG A 283 -24.47 0.39 -10.01
N ALA A 284 -25.02 1.26 -9.20
CA ALA A 284 -26.17 0.91 -8.39
C ALA A 284 -27.16 2.07 -8.28
N LYS A 285 -28.44 1.71 -8.12
CA LYS A 285 -29.45 2.63 -7.65
C LYS A 285 -29.73 2.28 -6.19
N ILE A 286 -29.51 3.22 -5.30
CA ILE A 286 -29.71 3.05 -3.85
C ILE A 286 -30.87 3.94 -3.37
N ARG A 287 -31.63 3.46 -2.40
CA ARG A 287 -32.63 4.24 -1.68
C ARG A 287 -32.01 4.79 -0.41
N LEU A 288 -32.14 6.08 -0.20
CA LEU A 288 -31.57 6.80 0.95
C LEU A 288 -32.57 7.83 1.45
N SER A 289 -33.04 7.66 2.69
CA SER A 289 -34.04 8.56 3.30
C SER A 289 -35.28 8.83 2.44
N GLY A 290 -35.75 7.80 1.70
CA GLY A 290 -36.92 7.89 0.83
C GLY A 290 -36.64 8.31 -0.61
N GLU A 291 -35.46 8.85 -0.93
CA GLU A 291 -35.03 9.21 -2.29
C GLU A 291 -34.23 8.09 -2.93
N GLU A 292 -34.28 7.99 -4.26
CA GLU A 292 -33.44 7.09 -5.04
C GLU A 292 -32.35 7.87 -5.75
N ILE A 293 -31.10 7.48 -5.55
CA ILE A 293 -29.93 8.08 -6.20
C ILE A 293 -29.16 7.03 -6.99
N ALA A 294 -28.56 7.44 -8.12
CA ALA A 294 -27.71 6.59 -8.95
C ALA A 294 -26.25 6.81 -8.56
N VAL A 295 -25.53 5.74 -8.27
CA VAL A 295 -24.12 5.81 -7.90
C VAL A 295 -23.27 4.95 -8.82
N THR A 296 -22.10 5.45 -9.16
CA THR A 296 -21.07 4.74 -9.90
C THR A 296 -19.77 4.78 -9.11
N SER A 297 -19.09 3.65 -8.97
CA SER A 297 -17.84 3.56 -8.22
C SER A 297 -16.86 2.61 -8.90
N ARG A 298 -15.58 2.92 -8.80
CA ARG A 298 -14.50 1.99 -9.23
C ARG A 298 -14.25 0.86 -8.23
N LEU A 299 -14.89 0.89 -7.07
CA LEU A 299 -14.86 -0.23 -6.12
C LEU A 299 -15.54 -1.45 -6.72
N ILE A 300 -15.07 -2.65 -6.38
CA ILE A 300 -15.65 -3.91 -6.87
C ILE A 300 -16.15 -4.77 -5.72
N GLY A 301 -17.12 -5.64 -6.02
CA GLY A 301 -17.66 -6.62 -5.09
C GLY A 301 -18.80 -6.09 -4.20
N ARG A 302 -19.70 -7.01 -3.83
CA ARG A 302 -20.91 -6.70 -3.05
C ARG A 302 -20.62 -6.11 -1.67
N PHE A 303 -19.51 -6.50 -1.06
CA PHE A 303 -19.09 -5.93 0.23
C PHE A 303 -18.77 -4.43 0.12
N ASN A 304 -18.27 -3.95 -1.03
CA ASN A 304 -18.05 -2.53 -1.26
C ASN A 304 -19.35 -1.77 -1.53
N LEU A 305 -20.37 -2.41 -2.09
CA LEU A 305 -21.70 -1.82 -2.17
C LEU A 305 -22.30 -1.62 -0.76
N SER A 306 -22.06 -2.55 0.17
CA SER A 306 -22.41 -2.36 1.59
C SER A 306 -21.62 -1.21 2.23
N ASN A 307 -20.33 -1.04 1.91
CA ASN A 307 -19.53 0.10 2.37
C ASN A 307 -20.04 1.43 1.80
N ILE A 308 -20.48 1.45 0.53
CA ILE A 308 -21.13 2.63 -0.09
C ILE A 308 -22.41 2.99 0.66
N LEU A 309 -23.26 2.01 0.97
CA LEU A 309 -24.47 2.24 1.76
C LEU A 309 -24.15 2.78 3.15
N ALA A 310 -23.13 2.26 3.83
CA ALA A 310 -22.68 2.75 5.13
C ALA A 310 -22.30 4.24 5.09
N ALA A 311 -21.48 4.62 4.11
CA ALA A 311 -21.04 6.00 3.95
C ALA A 311 -22.17 6.94 3.54
N ALA A 312 -23.04 6.51 2.60
CA ALA A 312 -24.21 7.25 2.17
C ALA A 312 -25.20 7.47 3.32
N SER A 313 -25.46 6.43 4.12
CA SER A 313 -26.32 6.50 5.31
C SER A 313 -25.76 7.47 6.36
N ALA A 314 -24.44 7.43 6.59
CA ALA A 314 -23.77 8.33 7.51
C ALA A 314 -23.87 9.79 7.06
N ALA A 315 -23.65 10.05 5.77
CA ALA A 315 -23.81 11.37 5.18
C ALA A 315 -25.25 11.87 5.28
N SER A 316 -26.24 11.03 4.93
CA SER A 316 -27.66 11.35 5.07
C SER A 316 -28.03 11.63 6.53
N ALA A 317 -27.54 10.81 7.47
CA ALA A 317 -27.71 11.04 8.89
C ALA A 317 -27.13 12.40 9.33
N LEU A 318 -26.05 12.88 8.73
CA LEU A 318 -25.47 14.20 8.98
C LEU A 318 -26.23 15.35 8.28
N GLY A 319 -27.22 15.05 7.44
CA GLY A 319 -28.00 16.05 6.69
C GLY A 319 -27.33 16.51 5.41
N ILE A 320 -26.39 15.73 4.87
CA ILE A 320 -25.72 16.02 3.60
C ILE A 320 -26.72 15.77 2.45
N ALA A 321 -26.74 16.68 1.50
CA ALA A 321 -27.62 16.60 0.35
C ALA A 321 -27.29 15.37 -0.52
N THR A 322 -28.30 14.70 -1.05
CA THR A 322 -28.16 13.49 -1.89
C THR A 322 -27.28 13.72 -3.12
N SER A 323 -27.32 14.92 -3.71
CA SER A 323 -26.43 15.31 -4.81
C SER A 323 -24.94 15.29 -4.45
N ALA A 324 -24.59 15.70 -3.24
CA ALA A 324 -23.21 15.62 -2.75
C ALA A 324 -22.80 14.18 -2.40
N VAL A 325 -23.75 13.36 -1.92
CA VAL A 325 -23.52 11.91 -1.72
C VAL A 325 -23.21 11.25 -3.04
N GLU A 326 -24.01 11.47 -4.07
CA GLU A 326 -23.80 10.94 -5.43
C GLU A 326 -22.44 11.41 -6.00
N ALA A 327 -22.18 12.71 -5.98
CA ALA A 327 -20.93 13.28 -6.48
C ALA A 327 -19.71 12.71 -5.75
N GLY A 328 -19.75 12.59 -4.42
CA GLY A 328 -18.65 12.08 -3.62
C GLY A 328 -18.34 10.60 -3.89
N ILE A 329 -19.37 9.76 -4.07
CA ILE A 329 -19.19 8.34 -4.41
C ILE A 329 -18.60 8.22 -5.82
N ASN A 330 -19.15 8.97 -6.80
CA ASN A 330 -18.76 8.88 -8.20
C ASN A 330 -17.31 9.35 -8.46
N HIS A 331 -16.80 10.30 -7.65
CA HIS A 331 -15.46 10.87 -7.81
C HIS A 331 -14.44 10.32 -6.79
N MET A 332 -14.81 9.33 -6.00
CA MET A 332 -13.90 8.76 -5.00
C MET A 332 -12.66 8.14 -5.63
N SER A 333 -11.49 8.54 -5.16
CA SER A 333 -10.22 7.90 -5.52
C SER A 333 -10.14 6.47 -4.97
N PRO A 334 -9.45 5.54 -5.64
CA PRO A 334 -9.24 4.20 -5.12
C PRO A 334 -8.66 4.21 -3.71
N VAL A 335 -9.09 3.27 -2.88
CA VAL A 335 -8.55 3.10 -1.53
C VAL A 335 -7.23 2.35 -1.61
N PRO A 336 -6.10 2.94 -1.19
CA PRO A 336 -4.81 2.29 -1.32
C PRO A 336 -4.78 0.89 -0.69
N GLY A 337 -4.46 -0.12 -1.49
CA GLY A 337 -4.35 -1.51 -1.05
C GLY A 337 -5.64 -2.16 -0.54
N ARG A 338 -6.80 -1.74 -1.01
CA ARG A 338 -8.10 -2.37 -0.72
C ARG A 338 -8.81 -2.76 -2.01
N VAL A 339 -8.46 -3.92 -2.53
CA VAL A 339 -8.84 -4.38 -3.87
C VAL A 339 -8.58 -3.26 -4.89
N GLU A 340 -7.42 -2.62 -4.73
CA GLU A 340 -7.02 -1.49 -5.56
C GLU A 340 -6.68 -1.98 -6.95
N ARG A 341 -7.44 -1.52 -7.95
CA ARG A 341 -7.19 -1.87 -9.34
C ARG A 341 -5.99 -1.11 -9.89
N ILE A 342 -5.09 -1.83 -10.51
CA ILE A 342 -4.00 -1.27 -11.32
C ILE A 342 -4.45 -1.23 -12.76
N ASP A 343 -4.56 -0.04 -13.33
CA ASP A 343 -5.02 0.13 -14.71
C ASP A 343 -4.06 -0.54 -15.71
N SER A 344 -4.63 -1.25 -16.69
CA SER A 344 -3.92 -2.00 -17.72
C SER A 344 -4.63 -1.88 -19.04
N THR A 345 -3.89 -1.72 -20.14
CA THR A 345 -4.41 -1.78 -21.52
C THR A 345 -4.31 -3.20 -22.09
N ALA A 346 -3.61 -4.11 -21.42
CA ALA A 346 -3.41 -5.50 -21.85
C ALA A 346 -4.64 -6.42 -21.65
N GLY A 347 -5.76 -5.88 -21.17
CA GLY A 347 -6.98 -6.64 -20.90
C GLY A 347 -6.92 -7.56 -19.69
N VAL A 348 -5.86 -7.47 -18.88
CA VAL A 348 -5.69 -8.21 -17.62
C VAL A 348 -6.20 -7.34 -16.45
N HIS A 349 -6.90 -7.96 -15.51
CA HIS A 349 -7.40 -7.28 -14.32
C HIS A 349 -6.46 -7.50 -13.14
N VAL A 350 -5.64 -6.51 -12.79
CA VAL A 350 -4.69 -6.61 -11.66
C VAL A 350 -5.22 -5.86 -10.46
N PHE A 351 -5.25 -6.55 -9.29
CA PHE A 351 -5.71 -5.99 -8.02
C PHE A 351 -4.66 -6.15 -6.93
N VAL A 352 -4.50 -5.13 -6.09
CA VAL A 352 -3.64 -5.15 -4.90
C VAL A 352 -4.52 -5.04 -3.65
N ASP A 353 -4.32 -5.95 -2.70
CA ASP A 353 -5.11 -6.00 -1.46
C ASP A 353 -4.27 -6.25 -0.20
N TYR A 354 -4.76 -5.75 0.92
CA TYR A 354 -4.14 -5.92 2.24
C TYR A 354 -4.52 -7.25 2.92
N ALA A 355 -5.27 -8.13 2.30
CA ALA A 355 -5.70 -9.41 2.85
C ALA A 355 -4.49 -10.27 3.25
N HIS A 356 -4.18 -10.30 4.54
CA HIS A 356 -3.06 -11.00 5.15
C HIS A 356 -3.51 -12.03 6.22
N LYS A 357 -4.82 -12.33 6.27
CA LYS A 357 -5.45 -13.33 7.13
C LYS A 357 -6.32 -14.25 6.27
N PRO A 358 -6.53 -15.52 6.69
CA PRO A 358 -7.28 -16.50 5.89
C PRO A 358 -8.67 -16.02 5.49
N ASP A 359 -9.47 -15.52 6.44
CA ASP A 359 -10.85 -15.09 6.16
C ASP A 359 -10.89 -13.86 5.24
N ALA A 360 -9.97 -12.91 5.41
CA ALA A 360 -9.89 -11.74 4.54
C ALA A 360 -9.51 -12.15 3.11
N LEU A 361 -8.52 -13.02 2.94
CA LEU A 361 -8.12 -13.54 1.64
C LEU A 361 -9.26 -14.32 0.98
N LYS A 362 -9.95 -15.17 1.76
CA LYS A 362 -11.12 -15.91 1.29
C LYS A 362 -12.23 -14.98 0.78
N GLN A 363 -12.58 -13.93 1.54
CA GLN A 363 -13.60 -12.96 1.13
C GLN A 363 -13.23 -12.25 -0.17
N VAL A 364 -11.97 -11.80 -0.32
CA VAL A 364 -11.51 -11.16 -1.55
C VAL A 364 -11.58 -12.13 -2.71
N LEU A 365 -11.04 -13.34 -2.57
CA LEU A 365 -11.04 -14.36 -3.61
C LEU A 365 -12.45 -14.79 -4.02
N GLN A 366 -13.37 -15.01 -3.06
CA GLN A 366 -14.77 -15.33 -3.37
C GLN A 366 -15.46 -14.22 -4.17
N ASN A 367 -15.19 -12.95 -3.85
CA ASN A 367 -15.74 -11.84 -4.63
C ASN A 367 -15.18 -11.79 -6.05
N LEU A 368 -13.88 -12.03 -6.22
CA LEU A 368 -13.24 -12.10 -7.54
C LEU A 368 -13.75 -13.33 -8.34
N ASP A 369 -13.93 -14.46 -7.67
CA ASP A 369 -14.46 -15.68 -8.26
C ASP A 369 -15.88 -15.50 -8.83
N ASN A 370 -16.75 -14.75 -8.12
CA ASN A 370 -18.08 -14.40 -8.60
C ASN A 370 -18.08 -13.47 -9.81
N LEU A 371 -16.98 -12.76 -10.08
CA LEU A 371 -16.85 -11.80 -11.16
C LEU A 371 -15.93 -12.28 -12.29
N ARG A 372 -15.22 -13.40 -12.08
CA ARG A 372 -14.25 -13.89 -13.05
C ARG A 372 -14.86 -14.32 -14.37
N GLN A 373 -14.18 -14.03 -15.45
CA GLN A 373 -14.47 -14.51 -16.79
C GLN A 373 -13.52 -15.64 -17.21
N LYS A 374 -12.29 -15.61 -16.69
CA LYS A 374 -11.22 -16.58 -16.95
C LYS A 374 -10.53 -16.98 -15.62
N ARG A 375 -9.21 -17.09 -15.62
CA ARG A 375 -8.40 -17.55 -14.49
C ARG A 375 -8.21 -16.50 -13.42
N ILE A 376 -7.96 -16.96 -12.19
CA ILE A 376 -7.47 -16.16 -11.07
C ILE A 376 -6.05 -16.62 -10.74
N LEU A 377 -5.10 -15.69 -10.83
CA LEU A 377 -3.71 -15.87 -10.42
C LEU A 377 -3.50 -15.09 -9.12
N THR A 378 -3.08 -15.76 -8.04
CA THR A 378 -2.91 -15.09 -6.73
C THR A 378 -1.46 -15.12 -6.30
N VAL A 379 -0.89 -13.94 -6.01
CA VAL A 379 0.44 -13.76 -5.43
C VAL A 379 0.31 -13.36 -3.97
N PHE A 380 0.89 -14.13 -3.05
CA PHE A 380 0.85 -13.78 -1.63
C PHE A 380 2.02 -14.39 -0.85
N GLY A 381 2.23 -13.85 0.35
CA GLY A 381 3.14 -14.39 1.35
C GLY A 381 2.66 -14.11 2.75
N CYS A 382 3.38 -14.63 3.75
CA CYS A 382 3.08 -14.39 5.16
C CYS A 382 4.24 -13.69 5.86
N GLY A 383 3.91 -12.86 6.87
CA GLY A 383 4.92 -12.18 7.67
C GLY A 383 5.58 -13.09 8.70
N GLY A 384 6.89 -12.92 8.89
CA GLY A 384 7.65 -13.54 9.97
C GLY A 384 7.41 -12.86 11.33
N ASN A 385 7.73 -13.55 12.44
CA ASN A 385 7.48 -13.13 13.83
C ASN A 385 6.00 -12.70 14.04
N ARG A 386 5.09 -13.47 13.48
CA ARG A 386 3.65 -13.33 13.56
C ARG A 386 3.02 -14.70 13.79
N ASP A 387 1.69 -14.74 13.92
CA ASP A 387 0.92 -15.98 14.04
C ASP A 387 1.29 -16.97 12.91
N ARG A 388 1.85 -18.11 13.30
CA ARG A 388 2.28 -19.18 12.38
C ARG A 388 1.11 -20.08 11.97
N ALA A 389 0.09 -20.21 12.85
CA ALA A 389 -1.04 -21.12 12.59
C ALA A 389 -1.86 -20.69 11.37
N LYS A 390 -1.86 -19.40 11.01
CA LYS A 390 -2.54 -18.90 9.82
C LYS A 390 -1.86 -19.30 8.50
N ARG A 391 -0.55 -19.64 8.48
CA ARG A 391 0.23 -19.86 7.26
C ARG A 391 -0.34 -21.00 6.40
N PRO A 392 -0.56 -22.21 6.92
CA PRO A 392 -1.18 -23.26 6.14
C PRO A 392 -2.62 -22.93 5.72
N LEU A 393 -3.41 -22.24 6.56
CA LEU A 393 -4.76 -21.82 6.21
C LEU A 393 -4.79 -20.82 5.04
N MET A 394 -3.77 -19.94 4.97
CA MET A 394 -3.60 -19.02 3.82
C MET A 394 -3.27 -19.80 2.55
N GLY A 395 -2.39 -20.81 2.62
CA GLY A 395 -2.04 -21.70 1.51
C GLY A 395 -3.26 -22.47 0.99
N GLU A 396 -4.03 -23.10 1.89
CA GLU A 396 -5.28 -23.78 1.56
C GLU A 396 -6.27 -22.83 0.89
N THR A 397 -6.49 -21.66 1.47
CA THR A 397 -7.44 -20.66 0.94
C THR A 397 -7.04 -20.21 -0.45
N ALA A 398 -5.80 -19.76 -0.65
CA ALA A 398 -5.34 -19.26 -1.94
C ALA A 398 -5.45 -20.36 -3.03
N SER A 399 -4.94 -21.57 -2.77
CA SER A 399 -4.95 -22.67 -3.74
C SER A 399 -6.35 -23.23 -4.05
N SER A 400 -7.31 -22.98 -3.19
CA SER A 400 -8.70 -23.45 -3.39
C SER A 400 -9.51 -22.54 -4.32
N TYR A 401 -9.17 -21.23 -4.39
CA TYR A 401 -9.90 -20.24 -5.19
C TYR A 401 -9.13 -19.73 -6.41
N SER A 402 -7.85 -20.10 -6.55
CA SER A 402 -7.01 -19.64 -7.65
C SER A 402 -6.64 -20.80 -8.58
N ASP A 403 -6.63 -20.52 -9.87
CA ASP A 403 -6.14 -21.45 -10.90
C ASP A 403 -4.59 -21.56 -10.81
N LEU A 404 -3.92 -20.46 -10.43
CA LEU A 404 -2.49 -20.43 -10.12
C LEU A 404 -2.23 -19.65 -8.83
N THR A 405 -1.51 -20.27 -7.90
CA THR A 405 -1.07 -19.62 -6.66
C THR A 405 0.45 -19.46 -6.68
N ILE A 406 0.94 -18.23 -6.55
CA ILE A 406 2.39 -17.93 -6.45
C ILE A 406 2.70 -17.54 -5.01
N ILE A 407 3.47 -18.41 -4.34
CA ILE A 407 3.87 -18.20 -2.95
C ILE A 407 5.20 -17.45 -2.93
N THR A 408 5.26 -16.37 -2.17
CA THR A 408 6.43 -15.49 -2.12
C THR A 408 6.69 -14.95 -0.71
N SER A 409 7.76 -14.18 -0.54
CA SER A 409 8.03 -13.46 0.71
C SER A 409 7.15 -12.23 0.86
N ASP A 410 6.70 -11.99 2.09
CA ASP A 410 6.10 -10.72 2.50
C ASP A 410 7.12 -9.89 3.31
N ASN A 411 7.00 -9.83 4.62
CA ASN A 411 7.94 -9.25 5.58
C ASN A 411 8.55 -10.37 6.43
N PRO A 412 9.61 -11.06 6.01
CA PRO A 412 10.14 -12.21 6.75
C PRO A 412 10.69 -11.83 8.13
N ARG A 413 11.09 -10.59 8.33
CA ARG A 413 11.69 -10.10 9.57
C ARG A 413 12.89 -10.94 9.97
N LYS A 414 12.89 -11.54 11.19
CA LYS A 414 13.98 -12.37 11.71
C LYS A 414 13.85 -13.85 11.34
N GLU A 415 12.76 -14.27 10.72
CA GLU A 415 12.58 -15.65 10.25
C GLU A 415 13.15 -15.85 8.85
N ASP A 416 13.58 -17.08 8.55
CA ASP A 416 13.99 -17.45 7.19
C ASP A 416 12.78 -17.46 6.24
N PRO A 417 12.85 -16.74 5.10
CA PRO A 417 11.75 -16.68 4.12
C PRO A 417 11.30 -18.07 3.63
N LEU A 418 12.24 -19.00 3.38
CA LEU A 418 11.92 -20.32 2.87
C LEU A 418 11.20 -21.18 3.90
N THR A 419 11.49 -21.00 5.17
CA THR A 419 10.74 -21.66 6.27
C THR A 419 9.28 -21.18 6.29
N ILE A 420 9.05 -19.88 6.14
CA ILE A 420 7.68 -19.32 6.08
C ILE A 420 6.93 -19.87 4.87
N ILE A 421 7.56 -19.92 3.70
CA ILE A 421 7.00 -20.46 2.46
C ILE A 421 6.64 -21.94 2.64
N GLY A 422 7.53 -22.76 3.21
CA GLY A 422 7.26 -24.17 3.48
C GLY A 422 6.07 -24.41 4.41
N GLU A 423 5.84 -23.53 5.41
CA GLU A 423 4.65 -23.59 6.26
C GLU A 423 3.35 -23.20 5.53
N ILE A 424 3.43 -22.32 4.53
CA ILE A 424 2.30 -22.02 3.65
C ILE A 424 1.99 -23.21 2.75
N GLU A 425 3.02 -23.82 2.14
CA GLU A 425 2.88 -25.01 1.27
C GLU A 425 2.26 -26.20 1.98
N ALA A 426 2.51 -26.34 3.30
CA ALA A 426 1.92 -27.42 4.10
C ALA A 426 0.38 -27.41 4.13
N GLY A 427 -0.25 -26.26 3.83
CA GLY A 427 -1.70 -26.13 3.73
C GLY A 427 -2.27 -26.45 2.35
N ILE A 428 -1.45 -26.60 1.31
CA ILE A 428 -1.93 -26.85 -0.05
C ILE A 428 -2.36 -28.31 -0.21
N ASN A 429 -3.57 -28.52 -0.69
CA ASN A 429 -4.07 -29.83 -1.02
C ASN A 429 -3.44 -30.38 -2.31
N ARG A 430 -2.37 -31.17 -2.18
CA ARG A 430 -1.61 -31.75 -3.30
C ARG A 430 -2.39 -32.75 -4.15
N GLN A 431 -3.58 -33.18 -3.74
CA GLN A 431 -4.45 -34.01 -4.57
C GLN A 431 -5.23 -33.18 -5.60
N LYS A 432 -5.40 -31.87 -5.34
CA LYS A 432 -6.16 -30.94 -6.18
C LYS A 432 -5.29 -29.88 -6.85
N THR A 433 -4.05 -29.71 -6.37
CA THR A 433 -3.15 -28.63 -6.81
C THR A 433 -1.77 -29.18 -7.11
N VAL A 434 -1.27 -28.93 -8.30
CA VAL A 434 0.04 -29.41 -8.78
C VAL A 434 1.09 -28.32 -8.60
N GLN A 435 2.28 -28.69 -8.17
CA GLN A 435 3.42 -27.77 -8.17
C GLN A 435 4.00 -27.68 -9.59
N VAL A 436 4.16 -26.46 -10.09
CA VAL A 436 4.81 -26.16 -11.39
C VAL A 436 6.09 -25.37 -11.17
N SER A 437 7.06 -25.57 -12.08
CA SER A 437 8.30 -24.81 -12.04
C SER A 437 8.12 -23.43 -12.69
N PRO A 438 8.74 -22.36 -12.15
CA PRO A 438 8.78 -21.07 -12.83
C PRO A 438 9.45 -21.14 -14.23
N ASP A 439 10.40 -22.04 -14.43
CA ASP A 439 11.09 -22.22 -15.73
C ASP A 439 10.21 -22.91 -16.79
N HIS A 440 9.16 -23.63 -16.35
CA HIS A 440 8.22 -24.35 -17.21
C HIS A 440 6.79 -24.21 -16.63
N PRO A 441 6.16 -23.05 -16.80
CA PRO A 441 4.89 -22.72 -16.15
C PRO A 441 3.66 -23.30 -16.88
N GLU A 442 3.76 -24.48 -17.47
CA GLU A 442 2.61 -25.13 -18.11
C GLU A 442 1.55 -25.47 -17.06
N LEU A 443 0.40 -24.82 -17.16
CA LEU A 443 -0.71 -25.05 -16.24
C LEU A 443 -1.45 -26.34 -16.64
N PRO A 444 -1.62 -27.30 -15.71
CA PRO A 444 -2.32 -28.54 -16.00
C PRO A 444 -3.79 -28.29 -16.28
N GLN A 445 -4.35 -28.98 -17.29
CA GLN A 445 -5.78 -28.88 -17.58
C GLN A 445 -6.62 -29.53 -16.47
N GLY A 446 -7.59 -28.77 -15.94
CA GLY A 446 -8.57 -29.29 -14.97
C GLY A 446 -8.06 -29.43 -13.52
N MET A 447 -6.86 -28.95 -13.22
CA MET A 447 -6.31 -28.88 -11.85
C MET A 447 -5.73 -27.49 -11.58
N ASN A 448 -5.82 -27.05 -10.31
CA ASN A 448 -5.15 -25.85 -9.89
C ASN A 448 -3.63 -26.06 -9.83
N ALA A 449 -2.86 -25.01 -9.96
CA ALA A 449 -1.40 -25.05 -9.87
C ALA A 449 -0.87 -24.12 -8.77
N TYR A 450 0.31 -24.41 -8.26
CA TYR A 450 1.07 -23.46 -7.46
C TYR A 450 2.54 -23.47 -7.81
N MET A 451 3.21 -22.34 -7.59
CA MET A 451 4.66 -22.20 -7.71
C MET A 451 5.23 -21.38 -6.56
N VAL A 452 6.52 -21.54 -6.32
CA VAL A 452 7.27 -20.82 -5.30
C VAL A 452 8.27 -19.91 -5.96
N ILE A 453 8.13 -18.61 -5.74
CA ILE A 453 9.07 -17.57 -6.18
C ILE A 453 9.41 -16.70 -4.96
N PRO A 454 10.51 -16.94 -4.25
CA PRO A 454 10.81 -16.25 -3.00
C PRO A 454 10.97 -14.75 -3.13
N ASP A 455 11.53 -14.26 -4.24
CA ASP A 455 11.60 -12.82 -4.52
C ASP A 455 10.23 -12.28 -4.94
N ARG A 456 9.69 -11.34 -4.14
CA ARG A 456 8.33 -10.82 -4.36
C ARG A 456 8.20 -10.03 -5.65
N LYS A 457 9.25 -9.31 -6.06
CA LYS A 457 9.23 -8.58 -7.33
C LYS A 457 9.11 -9.54 -8.50
N SER A 458 9.92 -10.59 -8.51
CA SER A 458 9.88 -11.64 -9.53
C SER A 458 8.53 -12.36 -9.53
N ALA A 459 7.96 -12.67 -8.35
CA ALA A 459 6.67 -13.31 -8.22
C ALA A 459 5.52 -12.49 -8.83
N ILE A 460 5.48 -11.19 -8.57
CA ILE A 460 4.49 -10.27 -9.14
C ILE A 460 4.67 -10.15 -10.66
N THR A 461 5.92 -10.01 -11.10
CA THR A 461 6.24 -9.89 -12.52
C THR A 461 5.81 -11.14 -13.28
N GLU A 462 6.14 -12.33 -12.75
CA GLU A 462 5.75 -13.61 -13.35
C GLU A 462 4.24 -13.78 -13.43
N ALA A 463 3.50 -13.45 -12.36
CA ALA A 463 2.04 -13.51 -12.36
C ALA A 463 1.43 -12.64 -13.46
N VAL A 464 1.97 -11.42 -13.65
CA VAL A 464 1.50 -10.50 -14.68
C VAL A 464 1.87 -11.00 -16.09
N ILE A 465 3.04 -11.59 -16.29
CA ILE A 465 3.48 -12.15 -17.58
C ILE A 465 2.63 -13.35 -17.97
N LEU A 466 2.33 -14.26 -17.03
CA LEU A 466 1.55 -15.48 -17.28
C LEU A 466 0.04 -15.23 -17.45
N ALA A 467 -0.45 -14.09 -17.02
CA ALA A 467 -1.86 -13.78 -17.12
C ALA A 467 -2.27 -13.46 -18.57
N GLU A 468 -3.40 -13.90 -19.05
CA GLU A 468 -3.98 -13.60 -20.36
C GLU A 468 -5.10 -12.54 -20.26
N ALA A 469 -5.49 -11.97 -21.41
CA ALA A 469 -6.62 -11.04 -21.43
C ALA A 469 -7.88 -11.70 -20.86
N GLY A 470 -8.53 -11.05 -19.88
CA GLY A 470 -9.68 -11.55 -19.13
C GLY A 470 -9.29 -12.30 -17.84
N ASP A 471 -7.99 -12.56 -17.57
CA ASP A 471 -7.53 -13.11 -16.30
C ASP A 471 -7.51 -12.04 -15.20
N ILE A 472 -7.60 -12.52 -13.96
CA ILE A 472 -7.47 -11.72 -12.75
C ILE A 472 -6.15 -12.05 -12.07
N VAL A 473 -5.33 -11.05 -11.77
CA VAL A 473 -4.15 -11.17 -10.91
C VAL A 473 -4.43 -10.48 -9.58
N LEU A 474 -4.46 -11.25 -8.50
CA LEU A 474 -4.58 -10.73 -7.14
C LEU A 474 -3.21 -10.73 -6.45
N ILE A 475 -2.72 -9.57 -6.03
CA ILE A 475 -1.51 -9.41 -5.23
C ILE A 475 -1.95 -9.10 -3.80
N ALA A 476 -1.82 -10.08 -2.89
CA ALA A 476 -2.34 -9.99 -1.54
C ALA A 476 -1.24 -9.92 -0.47
N GLY A 477 -1.61 -9.36 0.69
CA GLY A 477 -0.81 -9.33 1.91
C GLY A 477 -0.35 -7.94 2.34
N LYS A 478 0.26 -7.16 1.44
CA LYS A 478 0.86 -5.85 1.76
C LYS A 478 -0.08 -4.67 1.54
N GLY A 479 -0.94 -4.73 0.52
CA GLY A 479 -1.86 -3.65 0.20
C GLY A 479 -1.15 -2.31 0.01
N HIS A 480 -1.36 -1.39 0.95
CA HIS A 480 -0.78 -0.04 0.93
C HIS A 480 0.65 0.06 1.49
N GLU A 481 1.21 -1.03 2.05
CA GLU A 481 2.59 -1.01 2.57
C GLU A 481 3.60 -0.78 1.44
N ASP A 482 4.46 0.22 1.61
CA ASP A 482 5.48 0.66 0.67
C ASP A 482 6.89 0.16 1.01
N TYR A 483 6.98 -0.94 1.78
CA TYR A 483 8.24 -1.50 2.25
C TYR A 483 8.21 -3.02 2.46
N GLN A 484 9.39 -3.65 2.47
CA GLN A 484 9.64 -4.98 3.03
C GLN A 484 10.61 -4.91 4.20
N ILE A 485 10.51 -5.87 5.14
CA ILE A 485 11.38 -5.96 6.32
C ILE A 485 12.16 -7.28 6.29
N PHE A 486 13.50 -7.17 6.17
CA PHE A 486 14.43 -8.27 6.28
C PHE A 486 15.32 -8.07 7.53
N GLY A 487 15.26 -9.00 8.48
CA GLY A 487 15.86 -8.80 9.80
C GLY A 487 15.21 -7.61 10.50
N THR A 488 16.02 -6.57 10.74
CA THR A 488 15.60 -5.27 11.27
C THR A 488 15.59 -4.17 10.20
N LYS A 489 16.04 -4.48 8.99
CA LYS A 489 16.18 -3.51 7.90
C LYS A 489 14.86 -3.39 7.13
N LYS A 490 14.36 -2.15 7.03
CA LYS A 490 13.22 -1.78 6.20
C LYS A 490 13.73 -1.31 4.83
N ILE A 491 13.29 -1.92 3.76
CA ILE A 491 13.63 -1.56 2.37
C ILE A 491 12.38 -1.08 1.64
N PRO A 492 12.47 -0.06 0.76
CA PRO A 492 11.34 0.39 -0.06
C PRO A 492 10.85 -0.73 -0.99
N PHE A 493 9.55 -0.98 -0.99
CA PHE A 493 8.92 -1.96 -1.86
C PHE A 493 7.40 -1.74 -1.89
N ASP A 494 6.84 -1.50 -3.06
CA ASP A 494 5.41 -1.25 -3.25
C ASP A 494 4.86 -2.19 -4.34
N ASP A 495 3.92 -3.06 -3.98
CA ASP A 495 3.27 -4.02 -4.88
C ASP A 495 2.65 -3.34 -6.10
N ARG A 496 2.06 -2.16 -5.93
CA ARG A 496 1.38 -1.37 -6.98
C ARG A 496 2.36 -0.89 -8.05
N ILE A 497 3.53 -0.41 -7.60
CA ILE A 497 4.59 0.06 -8.50
C ILE A 497 5.15 -1.12 -9.30
N VAL A 498 5.40 -2.25 -8.63
CA VAL A 498 5.92 -3.46 -9.29
C VAL A 498 4.92 -4.00 -10.31
N ALA A 499 3.64 -4.10 -9.94
CA ALA A 499 2.58 -4.54 -10.83
C ALA A 499 2.44 -3.63 -12.07
N LYS A 500 2.48 -2.30 -11.86
CA LYS A 500 2.43 -1.33 -12.97
C LYS A 500 3.64 -1.48 -13.90
N GLN A 501 4.84 -1.66 -13.33
CA GLN A 501 6.05 -1.90 -14.13
C GLN A 501 5.97 -3.20 -14.94
N ALA A 502 5.46 -4.28 -14.33
CA ALA A 502 5.28 -5.55 -15.01
C ALA A 502 4.25 -5.45 -16.16
N LEU A 503 3.14 -4.74 -15.96
CA LEU A 503 2.16 -4.48 -17.01
C LEU A 503 2.74 -3.69 -18.16
N LEU A 504 3.52 -2.64 -17.87
CA LEU A 504 4.20 -1.86 -18.90
C LEU A 504 5.20 -2.71 -19.70
N SER A 505 5.98 -3.56 -19.01
CA SER A 505 6.93 -4.48 -19.67
C SER A 505 6.24 -5.53 -20.53
N ARG A 506 5.00 -5.90 -20.23
CA ARG A 506 4.18 -6.80 -21.02
C ARG A 506 3.58 -6.14 -22.26
N GLU A 507 3.27 -4.85 -22.17
CA GLU A 507 2.82 -4.04 -23.31
C GLU A 507 3.93 -3.82 -24.34
N ASP A 508 5.19 -3.95 -23.91
CA ASP A 508 6.36 -4.13 -24.79
C ASP A 508 6.39 -5.61 -25.23
N ASP A 509 5.56 -5.95 -26.21
CA ASP A 509 5.37 -7.30 -26.78
C ASP A 509 6.74 -7.94 -27.09
N PRO A 510 7.03 -9.21 -26.64
CA PRO A 510 8.22 -9.94 -27.04
C PRO A 510 8.37 -10.09 -28.57
N SER A 511 7.28 -9.98 -29.34
CA SER A 511 7.35 -9.93 -30.81
C SER A 511 8.08 -8.68 -31.31
N ASP A 512 8.15 -7.57 -30.56
CA ASP A 512 8.97 -6.40 -30.89
C ASP A 512 10.45 -6.60 -30.50
N ALA A 513 10.77 -7.45 -29.54
CA ALA A 513 12.16 -7.80 -29.18
C ALA A 513 12.86 -8.62 -30.28
N THR A 514 12.10 -9.29 -31.14
CA THR A 514 12.58 -10.00 -32.33
C THR A 514 12.47 -9.16 -33.61
N SER A 515 11.95 -7.92 -33.52
CA SER A 515 11.89 -7.03 -34.67
C SER A 515 13.29 -6.66 -35.16
N PRO A 516 13.55 -6.68 -36.47
CA PRO A 516 14.85 -6.34 -37.04
C PRO A 516 15.31 -4.95 -36.61
N MET A 517 16.39 -4.89 -35.79
CA MET A 517 16.93 -3.61 -35.33
C MET A 517 17.97 -3.06 -36.31
N PHE A 518 18.95 -3.89 -36.68
CA PHE A 518 20.02 -3.49 -37.61
C PHE A 518 20.44 -4.63 -38.52
N PRO A 519 20.43 -4.46 -39.86
CA PRO A 519 21.25 -5.29 -40.77
C PRO A 519 22.72 -5.10 -40.45
N VAL A 520 23.54 -6.14 -40.60
CA VAL A 520 24.98 -6.03 -40.31
C VAL A 520 25.65 -5.00 -41.24
N GLU A 521 25.19 -4.83 -42.46
CA GLU A 521 25.68 -3.80 -43.40
C GLU A 521 25.47 -2.37 -42.82
N GLU A 522 24.34 -2.10 -42.18
CA GLU A 522 24.11 -0.81 -41.57
C GLU A 522 25.00 -0.60 -40.32
N ILE A 523 25.28 -1.65 -39.56
CA ILE A 523 26.23 -1.57 -38.44
C ILE A 523 27.63 -1.17 -38.94
N LEU A 524 28.11 -1.77 -40.03
CA LEU A 524 29.37 -1.41 -40.66
C LEU A 524 29.39 0.04 -41.13
N ALA A 525 28.32 0.48 -41.81
CA ALA A 525 28.20 1.84 -42.31
C ALA A 525 28.15 2.89 -41.19
N VAL A 526 27.38 2.64 -40.12
CA VAL A 526 27.20 3.54 -39.01
C VAL A 526 28.41 3.65 -38.11
N THR A 527 29.07 2.52 -37.83
CA THR A 527 30.23 2.50 -36.92
C THR A 527 31.57 2.74 -37.65
N GLY A 528 31.58 2.71 -38.98
CA GLY A 528 32.81 2.69 -39.77
C GLY A 528 33.67 1.44 -39.52
N GLY A 529 33.04 0.37 -39.03
CA GLY A 529 33.67 -0.89 -38.69
C GLY A 529 34.03 -1.75 -39.93
N GLN A 530 34.93 -2.72 -39.75
CA GLN A 530 35.31 -3.67 -40.76
C GLN A 530 34.80 -5.07 -40.35
N LEU A 531 34.16 -5.80 -41.28
CA LEU A 531 33.77 -7.16 -41.07
C LEU A 531 35.02 -8.05 -41.16
N ILE A 532 35.33 -8.74 -40.08
CA ILE A 532 36.53 -9.63 -39.99
C ILE A 532 36.15 -11.11 -40.25
N ALA A 533 34.99 -11.54 -39.77
CA ALA A 533 34.49 -12.89 -39.97
C ALA A 533 32.97 -12.96 -39.95
N GLY A 534 32.36 -13.99 -40.50
CA GLY A 534 30.91 -14.20 -40.53
C GLY A 534 30.24 -13.65 -41.78
N ASN A 535 28.89 -13.51 -41.75
CA ASN A 535 28.06 -13.13 -42.89
C ASN A 535 27.28 -11.83 -42.59
N THR A 536 27.15 -10.97 -43.59
CA THR A 536 26.39 -9.72 -43.54
C THR A 536 24.86 -9.89 -43.68
N GLU A 537 24.39 -11.06 -44.12
CA GLU A 537 22.97 -11.35 -44.32
C GLU A 537 22.15 -11.41 -42.99
N LYS A 538 22.86 -11.44 -41.85
CA LYS A 538 22.21 -11.47 -40.53
C LYS A 538 21.63 -10.14 -40.18
N THR A 539 20.44 -10.18 -39.51
CA THR A 539 19.80 -9.02 -38.97
C THR A 539 19.81 -9.11 -37.43
N ILE A 540 20.34 -8.08 -36.79
CA ILE A 540 20.44 -7.97 -35.33
C ILE A 540 19.07 -7.52 -34.79
N CYS A 541 18.60 -8.18 -33.72
CA CYS A 541 17.32 -7.87 -33.05
C CYS A 541 17.47 -7.08 -31.75
N GLY A 542 18.66 -7.00 -31.18
CA GLY A 542 18.92 -6.28 -29.94
C GLY A 542 20.40 -6.00 -29.73
N ILE A 543 20.74 -5.10 -28.83
CA ILE A 543 22.12 -4.70 -28.52
C ILE A 543 22.37 -4.84 -27.03
N SER A 544 23.44 -5.58 -26.65
CA SER A 544 23.85 -5.74 -25.26
C SER A 544 25.35 -5.49 -25.07
N THR A 545 25.70 -4.92 -23.93
CA THR A 545 27.08 -4.77 -23.45
C THR A 545 27.38 -5.69 -22.25
N ASP A 546 26.39 -6.50 -21.82
CA ASP A 546 26.52 -7.47 -20.72
C ASP A 546 26.27 -8.89 -21.23
N SER A 547 27.29 -9.74 -21.21
CA SER A 547 27.21 -11.13 -21.69
C SER A 547 26.23 -12.03 -20.90
N ARG A 548 25.76 -11.59 -19.74
CA ARG A 548 24.75 -12.28 -18.91
C ARG A 548 23.31 -11.98 -19.34
N LYS A 549 23.13 -10.93 -20.15
CA LYS A 549 21.84 -10.41 -20.63
C LYS A 549 21.71 -10.54 -22.15
N ILE A 550 22.43 -11.44 -22.74
CA ILE A 550 22.32 -11.74 -24.18
C ILE A 550 21.07 -12.56 -24.41
N GLU A 551 20.32 -12.14 -25.41
CA GLU A 551 19.17 -12.83 -25.97
C GLU A 551 19.49 -13.31 -27.39
N GLN A 552 18.74 -14.30 -27.88
CA GLN A 552 18.92 -14.84 -29.21
C GLN A 552 18.78 -13.73 -30.27
N GLY A 553 19.77 -13.58 -31.15
CA GLY A 553 19.75 -12.55 -32.20
C GLY A 553 20.41 -11.21 -31.80
N ASN A 554 20.98 -11.11 -30.62
CA ASN A 554 21.61 -9.87 -30.16
C ASN A 554 22.99 -9.61 -30.76
N LEU A 555 23.40 -8.34 -30.83
CA LEU A 555 24.75 -7.85 -31.02
C LEU A 555 25.38 -7.61 -29.64
N PHE A 556 26.53 -8.21 -29.40
CA PHE A 556 27.33 -7.94 -28.20
C PHE A 556 28.45 -6.92 -28.51
N LEU A 557 28.51 -5.82 -27.79
CA LEU A 557 29.64 -4.86 -27.85
C LEU A 557 30.60 -5.11 -26.69
N ALA A 558 31.85 -5.47 -27.01
CA ALA A 558 32.90 -5.72 -26.04
C ALA A 558 33.51 -4.40 -25.57
N LEU A 559 32.87 -3.76 -24.59
CA LEU A 559 33.36 -2.49 -24.00
C LEU A 559 34.60 -2.78 -23.12
N GLN A 560 35.52 -1.82 -23.09
CA GLN A 560 36.68 -1.82 -22.20
C GLN A 560 36.52 -0.67 -21.18
N GLY A 561 36.59 -1.00 -19.87
CA GLY A 561 36.65 -0.07 -18.78
C GLY A 561 37.95 -0.21 -18.00
N GLU A 562 38.13 0.62 -16.94
CA GLU A 562 39.37 0.62 -16.13
C GLU A 562 39.65 -0.73 -15.46
N ASN A 563 38.61 -1.47 -15.03
CA ASN A 563 38.72 -2.75 -14.31
C ASN A 563 38.04 -3.91 -15.03
N PHE A 564 37.63 -3.75 -16.29
CA PHE A 564 36.80 -4.71 -17.00
C PHE A 564 37.11 -4.68 -18.51
N ASP A 565 37.31 -5.86 -19.10
CA ASP A 565 37.50 -6.03 -20.53
C ASP A 565 36.45 -6.97 -21.13
N GLY A 566 35.53 -6.40 -21.93
CA GLY A 566 34.44 -7.13 -22.58
C GLY A 566 34.93 -8.24 -23.58
N HIS A 567 36.16 -8.12 -24.12
CA HIS A 567 36.70 -9.10 -25.04
C HIS A 567 36.80 -10.52 -24.43
N ALA A 568 37.05 -10.60 -23.12
CA ALA A 568 37.12 -11.87 -22.40
C ALA A 568 35.77 -12.62 -22.37
N PHE A 569 34.67 -11.95 -22.69
CA PHE A 569 33.30 -12.48 -22.60
C PHE A 569 32.67 -12.71 -23.99
N VAL A 570 33.39 -12.45 -25.08
CA VAL A 570 32.86 -12.58 -26.45
C VAL A 570 32.35 -14.01 -26.70
N GLN A 571 33.15 -15.05 -26.38
CA GLN A 571 32.72 -16.43 -26.57
C GLN A 571 31.45 -16.73 -25.74
N LYS A 572 31.42 -16.32 -24.50
CA LYS A 572 30.25 -16.51 -23.62
C LYS A 572 28.99 -15.85 -24.17
N ALA A 573 29.13 -14.65 -24.77
CA ALA A 573 27.99 -13.94 -25.39
C ALA A 573 27.51 -14.71 -26.65
N VAL A 574 28.39 -15.26 -27.44
CA VAL A 574 28.01 -16.07 -28.62
C VAL A 574 27.33 -17.37 -28.19
N ASP A 575 27.85 -18.04 -27.16
CA ASP A 575 27.27 -19.27 -26.61
C ASP A 575 25.85 -19.00 -26.02
N ALA A 576 25.61 -17.79 -25.54
CA ALA A 576 24.30 -17.31 -25.02
C ALA A 576 23.32 -16.87 -26.13
N GLY A 577 23.75 -16.83 -27.40
CA GLY A 577 22.85 -16.52 -28.52
C GLY A 577 23.15 -15.23 -29.28
N ALA A 578 24.27 -14.55 -29.01
CA ALA A 578 24.68 -13.40 -29.81
C ALA A 578 25.02 -13.85 -31.23
N ILE A 579 24.46 -13.18 -32.24
CA ILE A 579 24.72 -13.46 -33.66
C ILE A 579 25.67 -12.45 -34.29
N GLY A 580 26.10 -11.45 -33.54
CA GLY A 580 27.10 -10.46 -33.91
C GLY A 580 27.90 -9.98 -32.71
N VAL A 581 29.16 -9.65 -32.91
CA VAL A 581 30.06 -9.07 -31.91
C VAL A 581 30.82 -7.88 -32.49
N VAL A 582 30.96 -6.81 -31.67
CA VAL A 582 31.74 -5.63 -32.00
C VAL A 582 32.91 -5.56 -31.03
N VAL A 583 34.14 -5.52 -31.56
CA VAL A 583 35.40 -5.51 -30.80
C VAL A 583 36.30 -4.37 -31.31
N HIS A 584 37.22 -3.89 -30.48
CA HIS A 584 38.23 -2.90 -30.92
C HIS A 584 39.61 -3.48 -31.04
N ASP A 585 39.84 -4.74 -30.59
CA ASP A 585 41.10 -5.44 -30.67
C ASP A 585 40.86 -6.91 -31.02
N ILE A 586 41.00 -7.23 -32.29
CA ILE A 586 40.79 -8.56 -32.82
C ILE A 586 41.80 -9.60 -32.26
N GLY A 587 42.99 -9.15 -31.82
CA GLY A 587 44.00 -10.03 -31.24
C GLY A 587 43.61 -10.65 -29.90
N ARG A 588 42.54 -10.16 -29.28
CA ARG A 588 42.03 -10.67 -27.99
C ARG A 588 40.95 -11.74 -28.11
N ILE A 589 40.52 -12.05 -29.30
CA ILE A 589 39.50 -13.09 -29.58
C ILE A 589 40.01 -14.06 -30.64
N ASN A 590 39.31 -15.17 -30.83
CA ASN A 590 39.56 -16.06 -31.97
C ASN A 590 38.44 -15.83 -33.01
N PRO A 591 38.73 -15.02 -34.07
CA PRO A 591 37.69 -14.65 -35.03
C PRO A 591 37.19 -15.82 -35.88
N GLU A 592 38.01 -16.84 -36.12
CA GLU A 592 37.60 -18.03 -36.87
C GLU A 592 36.57 -18.87 -36.10
N THR A 593 36.74 -18.99 -34.77
CA THR A 593 35.84 -19.74 -33.91
C THR A 593 34.54 -18.98 -33.75
N VAL A 594 34.58 -17.68 -33.41
CA VAL A 594 33.43 -16.80 -33.24
C VAL A 594 32.65 -16.62 -34.55
N GLY A 595 33.36 -16.45 -35.66
CA GLY A 595 32.82 -16.23 -36.99
C GLY A 595 31.96 -17.36 -37.55
N ARG A 596 32.06 -18.58 -36.98
CA ARG A 596 31.18 -19.70 -37.35
C ARG A 596 29.74 -19.50 -36.91
N SER A 597 29.51 -18.79 -35.79
CA SER A 597 28.21 -18.59 -35.20
C SER A 597 27.75 -17.13 -35.24
N ALA A 598 28.67 -16.16 -35.15
CA ALA A 598 28.36 -14.74 -35.12
C ALA A 598 29.19 -13.95 -36.14
N CYS A 599 28.71 -12.81 -36.64
CA CYS A 599 29.56 -11.88 -37.40
C CYS A 599 30.48 -11.13 -36.42
N VAL A 600 31.73 -10.91 -36.85
CA VAL A 600 32.74 -10.20 -36.08
C VAL A 600 33.05 -8.87 -36.76
N VAL A 601 32.79 -7.80 -36.08
CA VAL A 601 33.04 -6.44 -36.57
C VAL A 601 34.12 -5.78 -35.71
N GLU A 602 35.22 -5.37 -36.35
CA GLU A 602 36.26 -4.58 -35.71
C GLU A 602 35.99 -3.08 -35.89
N VAL A 603 36.07 -2.32 -34.80
CA VAL A 603 35.91 -0.87 -34.77
C VAL A 603 37.06 -0.20 -34.01
N LYS A 604 37.32 1.06 -34.23
CA LYS A 604 38.38 1.79 -33.49
C LYS A 604 38.09 1.97 -32.01
N ASP A 605 36.82 2.12 -31.65
CA ASP A 605 36.34 2.39 -30.30
C ASP A 605 34.90 1.82 -30.14
N THR A 606 34.75 0.83 -29.27
CA THR A 606 33.47 0.15 -29.04
C THR A 606 32.45 1.05 -28.29
N LEU A 607 32.91 1.97 -27.43
CA LEU A 607 32.04 2.91 -26.74
C LEU A 607 31.46 3.96 -27.71
N LYS A 608 32.34 4.45 -28.63
CA LYS A 608 31.87 5.34 -29.71
C LYS A 608 30.90 4.61 -30.63
N ALA A 609 31.20 3.38 -31.02
CA ALA A 609 30.31 2.58 -31.86
C ALA A 609 28.91 2.38 -31.22
N LEU A 610 28.84 2.17 -29.88
CA LEU A 610 27.57 2.11 -29.13
C LEU A 610 26.76 3.41 -29.28
N GLY A 611 27.42 4.56 -29.15
CA GLY A 611 26.80 5.89 -29.34
C GLY A 611 26.33 6.13 -30.78
N ASP A 612 27.15 5.77 -31.77
CA ASP A 612 26.83 5.92 -33.19
C ASP A 612 25.60 5.08 -33.60
N LEU A 613 25.52 3.84 -33.11
CA LEU A 613 24.36 2.95 -33.29
C LEU A 613 23.11 3.54 -32.63
N ALA A 614 23.24 4.05 -31.41
CA ALA A 614 22.11 4.69 -30.72
C ALA A 614 21.61 5.94 -31.46
N GLN A 615 22.51 6.76 -32.01
CA GLN A 615 22.18 7.90 -32.83
C GLN A 615 21.43 7.48 -34.12
N ALA A 616 21.92 6.47 -34.81
CA ALA A 616 21.28 5.94 -36.01
C ALA A 616 19.87 5.40 -35.70
N TYR A 617 19.74 4.64 -34.60
CA TYR A 617 18.47 4.12 -34.17
C TYR A 617 17.46 5.23 -33.81
N ARG A 618 17.90 6.25 -33.02
CA ARG A 618 17.08 7.41 -32.66
C ARG A 618 16.51 8.13 -33.88
N ARG A 619 17.26 8.24 -34.97
CA ARG A 619 16.83 8.93 -36.21
C ARG A 619 15.65 8.26 -36.92
N ARG A 620 15.32 7.03 -36.59
CA ARG A 620 14.17 6.31 -37.16
C ARG A 620 12.83 6.77 -36.59
N PHE A 621 12.84 7.52 -35.51
CA PHE A 621 11.64 7.98 -34.81
C PHE A 621 11.47 9.49 -34.93
N SER A 622 10.26 9.94 -35.23
CA SER A 622 9.89 11.34 -35.42
C SER A 622 9.33 12.02 -34.18
N PHE A 623 9.00 11.26 -33.13
CA PHE A 623 8.43 11.83 -31.92
C PHE A 623 9.45 12.70 -31.16
N PRO A 624 8.98 13.71 -30.39
CA PRO A 624 9.83 14.64 -29.66
C PRO A 624 10.62 13.94 -28.53
N VAL A 625 11.84 14.42 -28.30
CA VAL A 625 12.69 13.97 -27.19
C VAL A 625 13.05 15.18 -26.32
N ILE A 626 12.78 15.08 -25.04
CA ILE A 626 13.12 16.06 -24.03
C ILE A 626 14.39 15.60 -23.33
N GLY A 627 15.48 16.35 -23.48
CA GLY A 627 16.75 16.07 -22.79
C GLY A 627 16.84 16.89 -21.50
N LEU A 628 17.20 16.25 -20.39
CA LEU A 628 17.37 16.87 -19.08
C LEU A 628 18.83 16.77 -18.66
N THR A 629 19.47 17.90 -18.39
CA THR A 629 20.81 17.98 -17.82
C THR A 629 20.85 18.99 -16.67
N GLY A 630 21.93 18.98 -15.88
CA GLY A 630 22.11 19.88 -14.74
C GLY A 630 22.88 19.18 -13.60
N SER A 631 23.33 19.95 -12.60
CA SER A 631 24.04 19.42 -11.43
C SER A 631 23.10 18.76 -10.42
N SER A 632 21.89 19.29 -10.20
CA SER A 632 20.89 18.77 -9.27
C SER A 632 19.49 18.84 -9.86
N GLY A 633 18.55 18.05 -9.32
CA GLY A 633 17.13 18.06 -9.70
C GLY A 633 16.77 17.31 -10.98
N LYS A 634 17.72 16.79 -11.75
CA LYS A 634 17.48 16.08 -13.02
C LYS A 634 16.48 14.94 -12.88
N THR A 635 16.75 14.02 -11.96
CA THR A 635 15.91 12.83 -11.75
C THR A 635 14.51 13.21 -11.25
N THR A 636 14.42 14.16 -10.33
CA THR A 636 13.12 14.65 -9.85
C THR A 636 12.31 15.29 -10.98
N THR A 637 12.94 16.16 -11.78
CA THR A 637 12.29 16.83 -12.93
C THR A 637 11.86 15.79 -13.97
N LYS A 638 12.72 14.78 -14.26
CA LYS A 638 12.40 13.67 -15.17
C LYS A 638 11.15 12.91 -14.71
N GLU A 639 11.09 12.53 -13.43
CA GLU A 639 9.96 11.77 -12.89
C GLU A 639 8.68 12.60 -12.90
N MET A 640 8.73 13.88 -12.50
CA MET A 640 7.57 14.77 -12.54
C MET A 640 7.07 14.99 -13.97
N LEU A 641 7.97 15.32 -14.89
CA LEU A 641 7.62 15.54 -16.29
C LEU A 641 7.05 14.29 -16.95
N SER A 642 7.68 13.13 -16.69
CA SER A 642 7.18 11.86 -17.22
C SER A 642 5.80 11.52 -16.65
N CYS A 643 5.56 11.76 -15.37
CA CYS A 643 4.26 11.55 -14.73
C CYS A 643 3.15 12.43 -15.35
N ILE A 644 3.47 13.69 -15.64
CA ILE A 644 2.52 14.61 -16.30
C ILE A 644 2.21 14.14 -17.72
N LEU A 645 3.24 13.82 -18.50
CA LEU A 645 3.08 13.42 -19.91
C LEU A 645 2.40 12.06 -20.06
N GLN A 646 2.60 11.13 -19.12
CA GLN A 646 1.98 9.81 -19.11
C GLN A 646 0.46 9.84 -18.90
N GLN A 647 -0.11 11.00 -18.51
CA GLN A 647 -1.57 11.13 -18.42
C GLN A 647 -2.24 11.05 -19.81
N GLU A 648 -1.53 11.47 -20.88
CA GLU A 648 -2.11 11.57 -22.23
C GLU A 648 -1.26 10.90 -23.32
N ARG A 649 0.00 10.51 -23.04
CA ARG A 649 0.95 10.06 -24.05
C ARG A 649 1.73 8.83 -23.60
N LYS A 650 2.17 8.00 -24.55
CA LYS A 650 3.13 6.92 -24.29
C LYS A 650 4.55 7.50 -24.20
N VAL A 651 5.09 7.51 -23.00
CA VAL A 651 6.37 8.16 -22.67
C VAL A 651 7.47 7.13 -22.44
N LEU A 652 8.55 7.19 -23.23
CA LEU A 652 9.82 6.55 -22.87
C LEU A 652 10.58 7.44 -21.91
N LYS A 653 11.11 6.92 -20.81
CA LYS A 653 11.99 7.70 -19.90
C LYS A 653 13.28 6.94 -19.55
N THR A 654 14.33 7.66 -19.20
CA THR A 654 15.53 7.07 -18.61
C THR A 654 15.21 6.43 -17.28
N GLU A 655 15.50 5.14 -17.12
CA GLU A 655 15.31 4.40 -15.87
C GLU A 655 16.51 4.58 -14.93
N GLY A 656 16.23 4.67 -13.63
CA GLY A 656 17.25 4.79 -12.61
C GLY A 656 18.28 5.87 -12.92
N ASN A 657 19.58 5.48 -12.93
CA ASN A 657 20.74 6.32 -13.22
C ASN A 657 21.41 5.99 -14.58
N PHE A 658 20.67 5.42 -15.54
CA PHE A 658 21.17 5.12 -16.89
C PHE A 658 21.35 6.39 -17.75
N ASN A 659 22.04 7.38 -17.19
CA ASN A 659 22.22 8.72 -17.76
C ASN A 659 23.66 8.98 -18.29
N ASN A 660 24.50 7.93 -18.39
CA ASN A 660 25.88 7.98 -18.84
C ASN A 660 26.02 7.48 -20.30
N LEU A 661 27.27 7.45 -20.81
CA LEU A 661 27.61 7.05 -22.19
C LEU A 661 27.24 5.61 -22.56
N ILE A 662 26.90 4.75 -21.59
CA ILE A 662 26.43 3.37 -21.81
C ILE A 662 24.91 3.29 -21.60
N GLY A 663 24.41 3.87 -20.51
CA GLY A 663 23.00 3.74 -20.13
C GLY A 663 22.06 4.51 -21.04
N LEU A 664 22.45 5.70 -21.51
CA LEU A 664 21.64 6.48 -22.44
C LEU A 664 21.41 5.79 -23.78
N PRO A 665 22.44 5.22 -24.45
CA PRO A 665 22.24 4.33 -25.62
C PRO A 665 21.26 3.19 -25.36
N HIS A 666 21.39 2.48 -24.26
CA HIS A 666 20.43 1.41 -23.92
C HIS A 666 18.99 1.90 -23.73
N THR A 667 18.80 3.12 -23.20
CA THR A 667 17.48 3.73 -23.16
C THR A 667 16.94 4.04 -24.55
N ILE A 668 17.82 4.52 -25.47
CA ILE A 668 17.44 4.83 -26.85
C ILE A 668 17.07 3.57 -27.62
N PHE A 669 17.76 2.45 -27.45
CA PHE A 669 17.42 1.17 -28.10
C PHE A 669 16.07 0.61 -27.68
N ARG A 670 15.45 1.11 -26.61
CA ARG A 670 14.09 0.78 -26.19
C ARG A 670 13.02 1.64 -26.90
N MET A 671 13.38 2.57 -27.77
CA MET A 671 12.42 3.32 -28.58
C MET A 671 11.68 2.39 -29.53
N THR A 672 10.37 2.52 -29.60
CA THR A 672 9.49 1.81 -30.54
C THR A 672 8.55 2.80 -31.21
N GLY A 673 7.91 2.39 -32.30
CA GLY A 673 6.88 3.21 -32.99
C GLY A 673 5.65 3.53 -32.14
N ARG A 674 5.50 2.92 -30.96
CA ARG A 674 4.41 3.16 -30.01
C ARG A 674 4.66 4.35 -29.11
N HIS A 675 5.92 4.76 -28.91
CA HIS A 675 6.24 5.93 -28.10
C HIS A 675 5.86 7.22 -28.85
N GLU A 676 5.31 8.16 -28.12
CA GLU A 676 4.90 9.47 -28.63
C GLU A 676 5.81 10.59 -28.14
N ILE A 677 6.60 10.33 -27.09
CA ILE A 677 7.60 11.27 -26.54
C ILE A 677 8.61 10.50 -25.71
N ALA A 678 9.86 11.00 -25.66
CA ALA A 678 10.89 10.47 -24.76
C ALA A 678 11.41 11.55 -23.82
N VAL A 679 11.68 11.19 -22.55
CA VAL A 679 12.29 12.05 -21.52
C VAL A 679 13.62 11.42 -21.08
N LEU A 680 14.71 11.98 -21.57
CA LEU A 680 16.06 11.44 -21.38
C LEU A 680 16.86 12.27 -20.39
N GLU A 681 17.33 11.61 -19.33
CA GLU A 681 18.27 12.21 -18.38
C GLU A 681 19.69 12.03 -18.88
N MET A 682 20.46 13.12 -18.99
CA MET A 682 21.84 13.13 -19.47
C MET A 682 22.78 13.56 -18.33
N GLY A 683 23.69 12.66 -17.96
CA GLY A 683 24.77 12.92 -17.02
C GLY A 683 25.98 13.55 -17.71
N THR A 684 26.71 14.40 -16.97
CA THR A 684 27.86 15.15 -17.47
C THR A 684 29.17 14.67 -16.83
N ASN A 685 29.29 13.36 -16.58
CA ASN A 685 30.46 12.81 -15.87
C ASN A 685 31.74 12.69 -16.69
N THR A 686 31.77 13.16 -17.94
CA THR A 686 32.96 13.22 -18.80
C THR A 686 33.12 14.60 -19.42
N ARG A 687 34.36 15.09 -19.47
CA ARG A 687 34.75 16.30 -20.20
C ARG A 687 34.66 16.11 -21.70
#